data_1e76bd748364eaca17278b6952acd889
#
_entry.id   1e76bd748364eaca17278b6952acd889
#
_cell.length_a   1.000
_cell.length_b   1.000
_cell.length_c   1.000
_cell.angle_alpha   90.00
_cell.angle_beta   90.00
_cell.angle_gamma   90.00
#
_symmetry.space_group_name_H-M   'P 1'
#
loop_
_entity.id
_entity.type
_entity.pdbx_description
1 polymer ?
#
loop_
_entity_poly.entity_id
_entity_poly.type
_entity_poly.pdbx_seq_one_letter_code
_entity_poly.pdbx_strand_id
1 'polypeptide(L)'
;MKYQTIFLLITCFCASSVTAQNSQELRDTIGINIHNKHFVYTAKKMKGSITLDGILDEPDWQTADKADNFHLVQPVDTGFPEQKSEVMLAYDDKALYVAVIFHDTIPGKRIFESFRRDYVFNNNDNFLSIFDTFRDQTNGYTFEFSASGAISDGIRSGETKNSEWDSKVELKLKNYPDKWITEMKIPFKSIRYPANSQTWYANFGRLDLKANEKSAWAPVPRQFPHSSLAYTGVLHFEEPLPRPKMNFSLIPYLYGGYHRNFEAGEKAGYRRDFGMDAKIGVSTAMNLDLTYNPDFAQVEVDQQVMNIDRFELFYPEKRQFFLENSDLFANYGNEKLTPFFSRRIGLDAPVLGGARLSGKINNTFRLGFINMTTEKTTEHAVRNYTVLSLQKKVLARSNISFMLVNKEYINKTDGISRYNRVAALDFNLASKNNEWIGKAFYHRSFQPGNPDRQYAQGTSVRYSKGNILVSLDQAAVGENYLAETGYVRRSNYISLNPELAYFFIPRKRITIHGPYVKFRHYTTHALEKLDHDAGYKVEFSDRSVFAAGLRNYYIRLVQDFDPTHVSSTFLPAGNKYNYSDVYTTFTSNNRKPFNGIVTFAKGGFFNGNYDMIDTKMVYRFQPYLNFSMNVTYTSLRLPQPFTHHRFWLVGPKLDITFTDKLFLTTFMQYNEQRNNTNMNIRFQWRYKPVSDLFIVYTDNYFANTHEVRNRALVLKLTYWWN
;
A
#
# COMPACT_ATOMS: atom_id res chain seq x y z
N MET A 1 -23.46 17.31 -26.93
CA MET A 1 -24.62 17.72 -26.10
C MET A 1 -25.52 16.57 -25.63
N LYS A 2 -25.80 15.53 -26.41
CA LYS A 2 -26.69 14.41 -25.97
C LYS A 2 -26.15 13.50 -24.83
N TYR A 3 -24.87 13.51 -24.56
CA TYR A 3 -24.29 12.69 -23.49
C TYR A 3 -24.14 13.41 -22.14
N GLN A 4 -24.21 14.73 -22.11
CA GLN A 4 -24.23 15.52 -20.86
C GLN A 4 -25.53 15.41 -20.07
N THR A 5 -26.64 15.19 -20.75
CA THR A 5 -27.99 15.11 -20.14
C THR A 5 -28.21 13.76 -19.43
N ILE A 6 -27.59 12.66 -19.90
CA ILE A 6 -27.68 11.36 -19.25
C ILE A 6 -26.84 11.32 -17.95
N PHE A 7 -25.76 12.08 -17.92
CA PHE A 7 -24.89 12.17 -16.73
C PHE A 7 -25.54 12.92 -15.57
N LEU A 8 -26.33 13.96 -15.88
CA LEU A 8 -27.06 14.72 -14.85
C LEU A 8 -28.22 13.91 -14.24
N LEU A 9 -28.85 13.01 -14.99
CA LEU A 9 -29.93 12.15 -14.50
C LEU A 9 -29.44 11.05 -13.54
N ILE A 10 -28.27 10.48 -13.76
CA ILE A 10 -27.70 9.45 -12.85
C ILE A 10 -27.21 10.10 -11.55
N THR A 11 -26.64 11.30 -11.60
CA THR A 11 -26.20 12.03 -10.40
C THR A 11 -27.40 12.56 -9.58
N CYS A 12 -28.51 12.95 -10.22
CA CYS A 12 -29.72 13.35 -9.49
C CYS A 12 -30.45 12.18 -8.82
N PHE A 13 -30.40 10.97 -9.39
CA PHE A 13 -31.05 9.80 -8.75
C PHE A 13 -30.33 9.30 -7.49
N CYS A 14 -29.01 9.50 -7.40
CA CYS A 14 -28.25 9.21 -6.18
C CYS A 14 -28.41 10.29 -5.10
N ALA A 15 -28.74 11.53 -5.48
CA ALA A 15 -28.89 12.63 -4.53
C ALA A 15 -30.27 12.65 -3.81
N SER A 16 -31.32 12.09 -4.44
CA SER A 16 -32.68 12.13 -3.90
C SER A 16 -32.99 11.04 -2.86
N SER A 17 -32.15 10.02 -2.69
CA SER A 17 -32.33 8.97 -1.66
C SER A 17 -31.59 9.26 -0.33
N VAL A 18 -30.90 10.36 -0.19
CA VAL A 18 -30.11 10.71 1.01
C VAL A 18 -30.86 11.65 1.99
N THR A 19 -32.03 12.17 1.63
CA THR A 19 -32.69 13.23 2.39
C THR A 19 -33.75 12.77 3.40
N ALA A 20 -33.84 11.50 3.73
CA ALA A 20 -34.81 10.99 4.71
C ALA A 20 -34.17 10.16 5.83
N GLN A 21 -33.28 10.76 6.60
CA GLN A 21 -32.98 10.28 7.94
C GLN A 21 -33.03 11.43 8.95
N ASN A 22 -33.88 11.22 9.96
CA ASN A 22 -34.28 12.16 10.98
C ASN A 22 -33.13 12.97 11.60
N SER A 23 -33.28 14.28 11.59
CA SER A 23 -32.37 15.27 12.17
C SER A 23 -32.19 15.19 13.71
N GLN A 24 -32.91 14.36 14.39
CA GLN A 24 -32.87 14.22 15.84
C GLN A 24 -31.89 13.12 16.30
N GLU A 25 -31.68 12.05 15.50
CA GLU A 25 -30.64 11.05 15.78
C GLU A 25 -29.21 11.53 15.48
N LEU A 26 -29.06 12.59 14.70
CA LEU A 26 -27.76 13.15 14.31
C LEU A 26 -27.06 13.92 15.43
N ARG A 27 -27.74 14.36 16.48
CA ARG A 27 -27.15 15.13 17.59
C ARG A 27 -26.53 14.27 18.69
N ASP A 28 -26.98 13.03 18.88
CA ASP A 28 -26.52 12.17 19.99
C ASP A 28 -25.40 11.18 19.61
N THR A 29 -24.93 11.18 18.37
CA THR A 29 -23.96 10.19 17.89
C THR A 29 -22.68 10.80 17.30
N ILE A 30 -22.16 11.85 17.89
CA ILE A 30 -20.82 12.30 17.56
C ILE A 30 -19.83 11.25 18.10
N GLY A 31 -19.51 10.27 17.26
CA GLY A 31 -18.27 9.53 17.34
C GLY A 31 -18.29 8.09 17.84
N ILE A 32 -19.40 7.47 18.23
CA ILE A 32 -19.40 6.08 18.69
C ILE A 32 -20.02 5.16 17.64
N ASN A 33 -19.32 4.12 17.23
CA ASN A 33 -19.87 3.09 16.35
C ASN A 33 -20.98 2.32 17.09
N ILE A 34 -22.20 2.31 16.55
CA ILE A 34 -23.37 1.69 17.19
C ILE A 34 -23.14 0.19 17.45
N HIS A 35 -22.37 -0.49 16.61
CA HIS A 35 -22.14 -1.94 16.72
C HIS A 35 -21.21 -2.33 17.86
N ASN A 36 -20.33 -1.46 18.34
CA ASN A 36 -19.28 -1.79 19.31
C ASN A 36 -19.33 -0.97 20.60
N LYS A 37 -20.46 -0.34 20.92
CA LYS A 37 -20.65 0.46 22.15
C LYS A 37 -20.38 -0.31 23.44
N HIS A 38 -20.54 -1.62 23.44
CA HIS A 38 -20.37 -2.47 24.61
C HIS A 38 -18.93 -2.95 24.82
N PHE A 39 -18.05 -2.73 23.83
CA PHE A 39 -16.63 -3.05 23.92
C PHE A 39 -15.89 -1.84 24.48
N VAL A 40 -15.80 -1.77 25.79
CA VAL A 40 -15.14 -0.70 26.53
C VAL A 40 -13.99 -1.30 27.32
N TYR A 41 -12.81 -0.71 27.22
CA TYR A 41 -11.63 -1.08 27.98
C TYR A 41 -11.13 0.14 28.74
N THR A 42 -10.76 0.00 30.02
CA THR A 42 -10.14 1.07 30.82
C THR A 42 -8.68 0.76 31.07
N ALA A 43 -7.79 1.53 30.46
CA ALA A 43 -6.36 1.45 30.74
C ALA A 43 -6.06 2.19 32.06
N LYS A 44 -5.40 1.51 32.98
CA LYS A 44 -4.99 2.07 34.28
C LYS A 44 -3.65 2.73 34.21
N LYS A 45 -3.46 3.80 34.95
CA LYS A 45 -2.16 4.46 35.13
C LYS A 45 -1.27 3.59 36.01
N MET A 46 -0.04 3.36 35.57
CA MET A 46 0.93 2.56 36.29
C MET A 46 1.32 3.24 37.60
N LYS A 47 1.46 2.44 38.64
CA LYS A 47 1.97 2.84 39.96
C LYS A 47 3.45 2.49 40.14
N GLY A 48 3.92 1.48 39.39
CA GLY A 48 5.28 0.99 39.39
C GLY A 48 6.01 1.25 38.05
N SER A 49 6.88 0.34 37.71
CA SER A 49 7.57 0.30 36.40
C SER A 49 7.40 -1.08 35.79
N ILE A 50 7.17 -1.14 34.50
CA ILE A 50 7.14 -2.42 33.73
C ILE A 50 8.50 -2.63 33.08
N THR A 51 9.05 -3.83 33.31
CA THR A 51 10.26 -4.32 32.64
C THR A 51 9.83 -5.21 31.48
N LEU A 52 10.18 -4.83 30.26
CA LEU A 52 9.82 -5.65 29.11
C LEU A 52 10.71 -6.91 29.06
N ASP A 53 10.22 -8.03 29.50
CA ASP A 53 10.93 -9.33 29.47
C ASP A 53 10.06 -10.52 29.00
N GLY A 54 8.74 -10.27 28.82
CA GLY A 54 7.75 -11.27 28.43
C GLY A 54 7.22 -12.08 29.60
N ILE A 55 7.38 -11.57 30.84
CA ILE A 55 6.82 -12.14 32.07
C ILE A 55 5.89 -11.08 32.67
N LEU A 56 4.68 -11.46 33.03
CA LEU A 56 3.67 -10.53 33.56
C LEU A 56 3.59 -10.66 35.09
N ASP A 57 4.71 -10.45 35.79
CA ASP A 57 4.80 -10.54 37.26
C ASP A 57 4.69 -9.20 37.96
N GLU A 58 4.73 -8.08 37.22
CA GLU A 58 4.54 -6.77 37.83
C GLU A 58 3.11 -6.57 38.36
N PRO A 59 2.97 -5.91 39.53
CA PRO A 59 1.66 -5.64 40.14
C PRO A 59 0.68 -4.89 39.22
N ASP A 60 1.18 -4.06 38.33
CA ASP A 60 0.37 -3.28 37.40
C ASP A 60 -0.35 -4.20 36.40
N TRP A 61 0.25 -5.30 35.95
CA TRP A 61 -0.40 -6.30 35.11
C TRP A 61 -1.44 -7.12 35.87
N GLN A 62 -1.21 -7.38 37.16
CA GLN A 62 -2.17 -8.15 37.98
C GLN A 62 -3.47 -7.38 38.22
N THR A 63 -3.41 -6.06 38.18
CA THR A 63 -4.59 -5.18 38.42
C THR A 63 -5.21 -4.64 37.14
N ALA A 64 -4.57 -4.86 35.97
CA ALA A 64 -5.08 -4.41 34.68
C ALA A 64 -6.37 -5.12 34.29
N ASP A 65 -7.29 -4.41 33.69
CA ASP A 65 -8.47 -5.01 33.06
C ASP A 65 -8.03 -5.89 31.89
N LYS A 66 -8.88 -6.87 31.52
CA LYS A 66 -8.59 -7.77 30.39
C LYS A 66 -9.58 -7.55 29.26
N ALA A 67 -9.08 -7.27 28.07
CA ALA A 67 -9.86 -7.43 26.86
C ALA A 67 -9.69 -8.88 26.39
N ASP A 68 -10.66 -9.69 26.69
CA ASP A 68 -10.79 -11.09 26.29
C ASP A 68 -12.07 -11.27 25.44
N ASN A 69 -12.68 -12.42 25.39
CA ASN A 69 -13.91 -12.66 24.62
C ASN A 69 -13.84 -12.20 23.16
N PHE A 70 -12.74 -12.52 22.50
CA PHE A 70 -12.58 -12.25 21.08
C PHE A 70 -13.63 -12.98 20.24
N HIS A 71 -14.09 -12.34 19.18
CA HIS A 71 -15.07 -12.88 18.23
C HIS A 71 -14.40 -13.27 16.93
N LEU A 72 -14.88 -14.36 16.32
CA LEU A 72 -14.42 -14.76 15.01
C LEU A 72 -14.75 -13.69 13.96
N VAL A 73 -13.79 -13.49 13.05
CA VAL A 73 -13.92 -12.69 11.82
C VAL A 73 -13.85 -13.60 10.60
N GLN A 74 -12.98 -14.61 10.65
CA GLN A 74 -12.79 -15.62 9.60
C GLN A 74 -12.46 -16.97 10.24
N PRO A 75 -12.94 -18.08 9.67
CA PRO A 75 -13.67 -18.23 8.38
C PRO A 75 -15.10 -17.74 8.39
N VAL A 76 -15.69 -17.58 9.55
CA VAL A 76 -17.05 -17.07 9.78
C VAL A 76 -17.00 -15.92 10.78
N ASP A 77 -17.92 -14.97 10.71
CA ASP A 77 -18.00 -13.82 11.59
C ASP A 77 -19.04 -14.01 12.75
N THR A 78 -19.19 -15.24 13.20
CA THR A 78 -20.06 -15.63 14.30
C THR A 78 -19.36 -16.63 15.21
N GLY A 79 -19.52 -16.49 16.53
CA GLY A 79 -18.92 -17.36 17.54
C GLY A 79 -17.54 -16.87 18.01
N PHE A 80 -16.85 -17.75 18.72
CA PHE A 80 -15.60 -17.46 19.40
C PHE A 80 -14.44 -18.27 18.77
N PRO A 81 -13.20 -17.76 18.84
CA PRO A 81 -12.03 -18.49 18.35
C PRO A 81 -11.74 -19.73 19.22
N GLU A 82 -11.13 -20.74 18.61
CA GLU A 82 -10.69 -21.96 19.31
C GLU A 82 -9.63 -21.65 20.37
N GLN A 83 -8.71 -20.72 20.04
CA GLN A 83 -7.63 -20.31 20.93
C GLN A 83 -7.92 -18.93 21.53
N LYS A 84 -7.90 -18.82 22.85
CA LYS A 84 -8.16 -17.56 23.55
C LYS A 84 -6.99 -16.59 23.42
N SER A 85 -7.29 -15.31 23.51
CA SER A 85 -6.34 -14.20 23.64
C SER A 85 -6.81 -13.27 24.76
N GLU A 86 -5.87 -12.77 25.56
CA GLU A 86 -6.14 -11.82 26.64
C GLU A 86 -5.22 -10.63 26.47
N VAL A 87 -5.77 -9.43 26.32
CA VAL A 87 -5.02 -8.18 26.16
C VAL A 87 -5.17 -7.33 27.40
N MET A 88 -4.06 -6.84 27.88
CA MET A 88 -3.99 -5.91 29.03
C MET A 88 -3.27 -4.64 28.60
N LEU A 89 -3.75 -3.51 29.07
CA LEU A 89 -3.17 -2.20 28.81
C LEU A 89 -2.87 -1.48 30.12
N ALA A 90 -1.70 -0.87 30.17
CA ALA A 90 -1.30 0.06 31.23
C ALA A 90 -0.58 1.26 30.57
N TYR A 91 -0.46 2.39 31.27
CA TYR A 91 0.26 3.54 30.73
C TYR A 91 0.94 4.35 31.82
N ASP A 92 2.01 5.04 31.42
CA ASP A 92 2.65 6.08 32.21
C ASP A 92 2.59 7.43 31.47
N ASP A 93 3.33 8.42 31.91
CA ASP A 93 3.39 9.73 31.25
C ASP A 93 4.18 9.73 29.92
N LYS A 94 4.80 8.61 29.54
CA LYS A 94 5.70 8.51 28.38
C LYS A 94 5.24 7.51 27.33
N ALA A 95 4.51 6.45 27.73
CA ALA A 95 4.19 5.35 26.83
C ALA A 95 2.87 4.63 27.22
N LEU A 96 2.29 4.00 26.23
CA LEU A 96 1.27 2.97 26.38
C LEU A 96 1.97 1.61 26.36
N TYR A 97 1.66 0.75 27.33
CA TYR A 97 2.13 -0.63 27.42
C TYR A 97 0.99 -1.57 27.07
N VAL A 98 1.28 -2.57 26.26
CA VAL A 98 0.34 -3.58 25.80
C VAL A 98 0.91 -4.95 26.13
N ALA A 99 0.28 -5.70 27.01
CA ALA A 99 0.60 -7.10 27.27
C ALA A 99 -0.45 -8.00 26.63
N VAL A 100 -0.02 -9.11 26.04
CA VAL A 100 -0.94 -10.07 25.43
C VAL A 100 -0.55 -11.49 25.81
N ILE A 101 -1.52 -12.28 26.27
CA ILE A 101 -1.42 -13.71 26.48
C ILE A 101 -2.15 -14.41 25.34
N PHE A 102 -1.44 -15.23 24.60
CA PHE A 102 -1.98 -16.06 23.53
C PHE A 102 -1.99 -17.51 23.98
N HIS A 103 -3.15 -18.06 24.24
CA HIS A 103 -3.26 -19.51 24.47
C HIS A 103 -2.99 -20.24 23.15
N ASP A 104 -2.25 -21.35 23.25
CA ASP A 104 -1.73 -22.08 22.09
C ASP A 104 -1.64 -23.57 22.42
N THR A 105 -2.81 -24.21 22.53
CA THR A 105 -2.94 -25.63 22.86
C THR A 105 -2.99 -26.55 21.65
N ILE A 106 -3.11 -26.00 20.44
CA ILE A 106 -3.10 -26.77 19.19
C ILE A 106 -1.66 -27.27 18.93
N PRO A 107 -1.45 -28.59 18.74
CA PRO A 107 -0.13 -29.16 18.49
C PRO A 107 0.54 -28.58 17.24
N GLY A 108 1.87 -28.52 17.24
CA GLY A 108 2.68 -28.09 16.13
C GLY A 108 3.39 -26.76 16.36
N LYS A 109 4.31 -26.42 15.45
CA LYS A 109 5.09 -25.19 15.52
C LYS A 109 4.23 -23.99 15.08
N ARG A 110 4.40 -22.84 15.72
CA ARG A 110 3.87 -21.57 15.26
C ARG A 110 4.43 -21.21 13.88
N ILE A 111 3.64 -20.56 13.10
CA ILE A 111 3.95 -20.29 11.69
C ILE A 111 4.32 -18.82 11.55
N PHE A 112 5.55 -18.55 11.10
CA PHE A 112 6.04 -17.20 10.83
C PHE A 112 7.16 -17.22 9.78
N GLU A 113 7.39 -16.09 9.11
CA GLU A 113 8.38 -16.03 8.02
C GLU A 113 9.79 -15.85 8.55
N SER A 114 10.02 -14.80 9.37
CA SER A 114 11.35 -14.46 9.87
C SER A 114 11.25 -13.49 11.06
N PHE A 115 12.41 -13.02 11.56
CA PHE A 115 12.49 -11.91 12.53
C PHE A 115 12.45 -10.53 11.88
N ARG A 116 12.34 -10.47 10.56
CA ARG A 116 12.38 -9.22 9.83
C ARG A 116 11.12 -8.40 10.07
N ARG A 117 11.33 -7.09 10.29
CA ARG A 117 10.24 -6.10 10.40
C ARG A 117 9.43 -6.02 9.10
N ASP A 118 8.19 -5.57 9.19
CA ASP A 118 7.26 -5.35 8.06
C ASP A 118 6.97 -6.62 7.25
N TYR A 119 6.73 -7.68 7.98
CA TYR A 119 6.37 -8.99 7.45
C TYR A 119 5.00 -9.01 6.79
N VAL A 120 4.73 -10.01 5.95
CA VAL A 120 3.42 -10.19 5.33
C VAL A 120 2.44 -10.74 6.36
N PHE A 121 1.45 -9.94 6.77
CA PHE A 121 0.51 -10.25 7.85
C PHE A 121 -0.11 -11.65 7.73
N ASN A 122 -0.64 -12.00 6.55
CA ASN A 122 -1.37 -13.27 6.34
C ASN A 122 -0.49 -14.53 6.35
N ASN A 123 0.84 -14.39 6.41
CA ASN A 123 1.78 -15.51 6.41
C ASN A 123 2.34 -15.86 7.79
N ASN A 124 1.90 -15.13 8.83
CA ASN A 124 2.44 -15.25 10.18
C ASN A 124 1.34 -15.43 11.21
N ASP A 125 1.56 -16.28 12.22
CA ASP A 125 0.84 -16.18 13.48
C ASP A 125 1.15 -14.80 14.05
N ASN A 126 0.15 -13.96 14.24
CA ASN A 126 0.38 -12.57 14.61
C ASN A 126 -0.78 -11.96 15.40
N PHE A 127 -0.47 -10.79 15.92
CA PHE A 127 -1.41 -9.94 16.62
C PHE A 127 -1.37 -8.52 16.03
N LEU A 128 -2.50 -7.86 16.11
CA LEU A 128 -2.72 -6.48 15.69
C LEU A 128 -3.37 -5.70 16.83
N SER A 129 -2.83 -4.53 17.15
CA SER A 129 -3.53 -3.47 17.84
C SER A 129 -3.74 -2.28 16.92
N ILE A 130 -4.94 -1.71 16.92
CA ILE A 130 -5.26 -0.50 16.16
C ILE A 130 -5.80 0.56 17.10
N PHE A 131 -5.30 1.80 16.95
CA PHE A 131 -5.70 2.94 17.77
C PHE A 131 -6.10 4.12 16.86
N ASP A 132 -7.36 4.54 16.96
CA ASP A 132 -7.85 5.80 16.42
C ASP A 132 -7.84 6.84 17.54
N THR A 133 -6.74 7.57 17.63
CA THR A 133 -6.47 8.53 18.69
C THR A 133 -7.30 9.80 18.61
N PHE A 134 -7.83 10.12 17.42
CA PHE A 134 -8.67 11.28 17.17
C PHE A 134 -10.17 10.95 17.13
N ARG A 135 -10.53 9.68 17.20
CA ARG A 135 -11.93 9.18 17.16
C ARG A 135 -12.68 9.60 15.90
N ASP A 136 -11.97 9.65 14.76
CA ASP A 136 -12.56 10.08 13.50
C ASP A 136 -12.94 8.91 12.57
N GLN A 137 -12.53 7.69 12.92
CA GLN A 137 -12.77 6.45 12.15
C GLN A 137 -12.25 6.50 10.70
N THR A 138 -11.34 7.42 10.42
CA THR A 138 -10.75 7.60 9.10
C THR A 138 -9.25 7.37 9.10
N ASN A 139 -8.57 7.69 10.23
CA ASN A 139 -7.13 7.52 10.37
C ASN A 139 -6.80 6.89 11.73
N GLY A 140 -5.78 6.04 11.76
CA GLY A 140 -5.35 5.37 12.99
C GLY A 140 -3.93 4.83 12.87
N TYR A 141 -3.39 4.36 13.98
CA TYR A 141 -2.10 3.70 14.08
C TYR A 141 -2.29 2.21 14.27
N THR A 142 -1.54 1.41 13.56
CA THR A 142 -1.48 -0.03 13.75
C THR A 142 -0.13 -0.45 14.29
N PHE A 143 -0.14 -1.34 15.27
CA PHE A 143 1.05 -1.99 15.80
C PHE A 143 0.79 -3.48 15.78
N GLU A 144 1.59 -4.17 15.01
CA GLU A 144 1.46 -5.60 14.75
C GLU A 144 2.76 -6.29 15.15
N PHE A 145 2.65 -7.52 15.62
CA PHE A 145 3.82 -8.36 15.85
C PHE A 145 3.50 -9.83 15.58
N SER A 146 4.48 -10.55 15.09
CA SER A 146 4.38 -11.98 14.81
C SER A 146 4.82 -12.82 16.01
N ALA A 147 4.50 -14.10 15.99
CA ALA A 147 4.96 -15.07 16.99
C ALA A 147 6.49 -15.28 17.02
N SER A 148 7.23 -14.67 16.09
CA SER A 148 8.70 -14.59 16.16
C SER A 148 9.20 -13.35 16.91
N GLY A 149 8.32 -12.38 17.23
CA GLY A 149 8.70 -11.08 17.76
C GLY A 149 9.04 -10.03 16.69
N ALA A 150 8.84 -10.35 15.41
CA ALA A 150 8.95 -9.35 14.34
C ALA A 150 7.82 -8.33 14.46
N ILE A 151 8.14 -7.05 14.31
CA ILE A 151 7.22 -5.93 14.44
C ILE A 151 6.83 -5.44 13.04
N SER A 152 5.57 -5.03 12.86
CA SER A 152 5.12 -4.22 11.73
C SER A 152 4.18 -3.14 12.25
N ASP A 153 4.54 -1.91 12.05
CA ASP A 153 3.69 -0.78 12.38
C ASP A 153 3.24 -0.03 11.13
N GLY A 154 2.34 0.90 11.30
CA GLY A 154 1.84 1.65 10.15
C GLY A 154 0.76 2.66 10.51
N ILE A 155 0.52 3.56 9.56
CA ILE A 155 -0.60 4.48 9.59
C ILE A 155 -1.71 3.92 8.70
N ARG A 156 -2.91 3.88 9.24
CA ARG A 156 -4.09 3.49 8.51
C ARG A 156 -4.88 4.70 8.06
N SER A 157 -5.27 4.71 6.79
CA SER A 157 -6.19 5.68 6.22
C SER A 157 -7.32 4.94 5.51
N GLY A 158 -8.53 5.03 6.06
CA GLY A 158 -9.65 4.18 5.68
C GLY A 158 -9.31 2.69 5.79
N GLU A 159 -9.42 1.96 4.69
CA GLU A 159 -9.10 0.52 4.66
C GLU A 159 -7.65 0.19 4.24
N THR A 160 -6.83 1.20 3.96
CA THR A 160 -5.44 1.04 3.52
C THR A 160 -4.47 1.23 4.69
N LYS A 161 -3.49 0.34 4.82
CA LYS A 161 -2.35 0.49 5.74
C LYS A 161 -1.12 0.93 4.94
N ASN A 162 -0.45 1.98 5.40
CA ASN A 162 0.90 2.31 4.98
C ASN A 162 1.88 1.77 6.03
N SER A 163 2.58 0.68 5.70
CA SER A 163 3.55 0.01 6.57
C SER A 163 4.97 0.58 6.45
N GLU A 164 5.19 1.56 5.59
CA GLU A 164 6.49 2.21 5.45
C GLU A 164 6.75 3.26 6.56
N TRP A 165 5.74 3.53 7.40
CA TRP A 165 5.88 4.37 8.57
C TRP A 165 6.43 3.56 9.74
N ASP A 166 7.59 3.95 10.23
CA ASP A 166 8.29 3.32 11.34
C ASP A 166 8.16 4.11 12.65
N SER A 167 7.96 3.40 13.75
CA SER A 167 7.97 3.94 15.10
C SER A 167 9.04 3.30 15.99
N LYS A 168 9.32 3.91 17.13
CA LYS A 168 10.24 3.36 18.13
C LYS A 168 9.54 2.48 19.16
N VAL A 169 8.80 1.50 18.68
CA VAL A 169 8.16 0.48 19.52
C VAL A 169 9.22 -0.52 20.01
N GLU A 170 9.12 -0.88 21.27
CA GLU A 170 9.89 -1.95 21.89
C GLU A 170 8.97 -3.15 22.16
N LEU A 171 9.43 -4.36 21.87
CA LEU A 171 8.69 -5.60 22.07
C LEU A 171 9.58 -6.66 22.71
N LYS A 172 9.02 -7.39 23.66
CA LYS A 172 9.58 -8.64 24.16
C LYS A 172 8.55 -9.74 24.09
N LEU A 173 9.02 -10.93 23.77
CA LEU A 173 8.21 -12.12 23.59
C LEU A 173 8.83 -13.28 24.34
N LYS A 174 8.00 -14.03 25.08
CA LYS A 174 8.39 -15.27 25.75
C LYS A 174 7.47 -16.41 25.36
N ASN A 175 8.07 -17.52 24.99
CA ASN A 175 7.37 -18.71 24.55
C ASN A 175 7.26 -19.73 25.68
N TYR A 176 6.07 -20.30 25.85
CA TYR A 176 5.76 -21.41 26.76
C TYR A 176 5.16 -22.57 25.96
N PRO A 177 5.06 -23.80 26.53
CA PRO A 177 4.51 -24.95 25.81
C PRO A 177 3.06 -24.77 25.33
N ASP A 178 2.22 -24.08 26.12
CA ASP A 178 0.78 -23.94 25.97
C ASP A 178 0.33 -22.51 25.65
N LYS A 179 1.26 -21.56 25.61
CA LYS A 179 0.99 -20.15 25.37
C LYS A 179 2.23 -19.40 24.91
N TRP A 180 2.06 -18.17 24.49
CA TRP A 180 3.13 -17.20 24.35
C TRP A 180 2.66 -15.85 24.87
N ILE A 181 3.57 -15.09 25.42
CA ILE A 181 3.30 -13.80 26.07
C ILE A 181 4.14 -12.73 25.38
N THR A 182 3.55 -11.58 25.18
CA THR A 182 4.26 -10.41 24.66
C THR A 182 4.01 -9.20 25.53
N GLU A 183 5.02 -8.37 25.64
CA GLU A 183 4.94 -7.03 26.18
C GLU A 183 5.45 -6.05 25.15
N MET A 184 4.67 -5.04 24.83
CA MET A 184 4.97 -4.01 23.85
C MET A 184 4.85 -2.64 24.50
N LYS A 185 5.86 -1.79 24.29
CA LYS A 185 5.87 -0.39 24.72
C LYS A 185 5.76 0.52 23.51
N ILE A 186 4.73 1.34 23.48
CA ILE A 186 4.44 2.32 22.44
C ILE A 186 4.68 3.72 23.01
N PRO A 187 5.81 4.38 22.70
CA PRO A 187 6.07 5.73 23.22
C PRO A 187 5.06 6.74 22.68
N PHE A 188 4.46 7.55 23.55
CA PHE A 188 3.50 8.59 23.16
C PHE A 188 4.08 9.62 22.18
N LYS A 189 5.40 9.80 22.18
CA LYS A 189 6.08 10.64 21.19
C LYS A 189 6.01 10.09 19.76
N SER A 190 5.76 8.78 19.58
CA SER A 190 5.65 8.13 18.26
C SER A 190 4.28 8.30 17.63
N ILE A 191 3.24 8.64 18.39
CA ILE A 191 1.86 8.76 17.94
C ILE A 191 1.32 10.17 18.20
N ARG A 192 0.31 10.57 17.44
CA ARG A 192 -0.35 11.86 17.59
C ARG A 192 -1.74 11.67 18.18
N TYR A 193 -2.10 12.51 19.14
CA TYR A 193 -3.42 12.52 19.79
C TYR A 193 -3.74 13.92 20.30
N PRO A 194 -5.03 14.25 20.51
CA PRO A 194 -5.44 15.54 21.07
C PRO A 194 -4.88 15.74 22.48
N ALA A 195 -4.54 16.99 22.83
CA ALA A 195 -4.15 17.33 24.20
C ALA A 195 -5.27 16.96 25.18
N ASN A 196 -4.90 16.46 26.37
CA ASN A 196 -5.82 16.02 27.43
C ASN A 196 -6.81 14.93 26.97
N SER A 197 -6.40 14.10 26.02
CA SER A 197 -7.22 12.98 25.54
C SER A 197 -7.39 11.94 26.63
N GLN A 198 -8.63 11.57 26.92
CA GLN A 198 -8.96 10.51 27.87
C GLN A 198 -9.65 9.30 27.20
N THR A 199 -9.91 9.43 25.91
CA THR A 199 -10.62 8.38 25.17
C THR A 199 -10.03 8.26 23.76
N TRP A 200 -9.74 7.02 23.37
CA TRP A 200 -9.44 6.63 21.99
C TRP A 200 -10.43 5.57 21.51
N TYR A 201 -10.44 5.28 20.23
CA TYR A 201 -11.03 4.05 19.73
C TYR A 201 -9.93 3.04 19.47
N ALA A 202 -10.19 1.77 19.81
CA ALA A 202 -9.21 0.70 19.67
C ALA A 202 -9.89 -0.61 19.26
N ASN A 203 -9.14 -1.47 18.60
CA ASN A 203 -9.48 -2.88 18.44
C ASN A 203 -8.21 -3.73 18.50
N PHE A 204 -8.36 -4.99 18.87
CA PHE A 204 -7.30 -5.97 18.96
C PHE A 204 -7.68 -7.16 18.10
N GLY A 205 -6.73 -7.68 17.34
CA GLY A 205 -6.97 -8.79 16.44
C GLY A 205 -5.86 -9.83 16.48
N ARG A 206 -6.22 -11.11 16.36
CA ARG A 206 -5.30 -12.22 16.23
C ARG A 206 -5.52 -12.93 14.90
N LEU A 207 -4.43 -13.25 14.21
CA LEU A 207 -4.41 -14.26 13.19
C LEU A 207 -3.72 -15.50 13.74
N ASP A 208 -4.47 -16.56 13.98
CA ASP A 208 -4.00 -17.86 14.37
C ASP A 208 -3.95 -18.78 13.14
N LEU A 209 -2.74 -19.09 12.68
CA LEU A 209 -2.55 -19.95 11.51
C LEU A 209 -2.67 -21.44 11.85
N LYS A 210 -2.52 -21.86 13.12
CA LYS A 210 -2.75 -23.25 13.53
C LYS A 210 -4.25 -23.57 13.52
N ALA A 211 -5.06 -22.75 14.18
CA ALA A 211 -6.52 -22.82 14.12
C ALA A 211 -7.09 -22.42 12.76
N ASN A 212 -6.33 -21.68 11.97
CA ASN A 212 -6.77 -21.06 10.73
C ASN A 212 -7.89 -20.03 10.89
N GLU A 213 -7.80 -19.24 11.93
CA GLU A 213 -8.81 -18.29 12.34
C GLU A 213 -8.28 -16.87 12.38
N LYS A 214 -9.15 -15.91 12.06
CA LYS A 214 -8.98 -14.50 12.42
C LYS A 214 -10.02 -14.15 13.46
N SER A 215 -9.61 -13.50 14.52
CA SER A 215 -10.49 -13.02 15.58
C SER A 215 -10.19 -11.56 15.91
N ALA A 216 -11.19 -10.88 16.46
CA ALA A 216 -11.06 -9.51 16.95
C ALA A 216 -11.83 -9.35 18.26
N TRP A 217 -11.33 -8.47 19.14
CA TRP A 217 -11.99 -8.14 20.40
C TRP A 217 -13.35 -7.50 20.15
N ALA A 218 -13.41 -6.38 19.44
CA ALA A 218 -14.66 -5.81 18.95
C ALA A 218 -15.02 -6.46 17.60
N PRO A 219 -16.26 -6.98 17.42
CA PRO A 219 -16.65 -7.73 16.23
C PRO A 219 -16.51 -6.95 14.94
N VAL A 220 -15.99 -7.62 13.92
CA VAL A 220 -15.81 -7.07 12.56
C VAL A 220 -16.45 -8.03 11.56
N PRO A 221 -17.37 -7.57 10.68
CA PRO A 221 -17.92 -8.42 9.63
C PRO A 221 -16.82 -8.94 8.69
N ARG A 222 -16.92 -10.20 8.27
CA ARG A 222 -15.87 -10.93 7.54
C ARG A 222 -15.42 -10.29 6.22
N GLN A 223 -16.27 -9.50 5.58
CA GLN A 223 -15.96 -8.82 4.33
C GLN A 223 -15.01 -7.63 4.51
N PHE A 224 -14.75 -7.22 5.75
CA PHE A 224 -13.83 -6.15 6.09
C PHE A 224 -12.56 -6.69 6.75
N PRO A 225 -11.43 -5.99 6.64
CA PRO A 225 -10.23 -6.35 7.39
C PRO A 225 -10.50 -6.19 8.88
N HIS A 226 -10.01 -7.12 9.72
CA HIS A 226 -10.15 -7.05 11.18
C HIS A 226 -9.51 -5.81 11.81
N SER A 227 -8.73 -5.06 11.05
CA SER A 227 -8.17 -3.75 11.37
C SER A 227 -9.02 -2.58 10.86
N SER A 228 -10.30 -2.79 10.51
CA SER A 228 -11.17 -1.71 10.02
C SER A 228 -11.49 -0.71 11.12
N LEU A 229 -11.23 0.58 10.84
CA LEU A 229 -11.55 1.68 11.77
C LEU A 229 -13.05 1.89 11.96
N ALA A 230 -13.89 1.29 11.11
CA ALA A 230 -15.34 1.34 11.26
C ALA A 230 -15.86 0.49 12.45
N TYR A 231 -15.07 -0.49 12.89
CA TYR A 231 -15.45 -1.51 13.85
C TYR A 231 -14.46 -1.58 15.02
N THR A 232 -14.38 -0.51 15.79
CA THR A 232 -13.52 -0.37 16.97
C THR A 232 -14.36 -0.31 18.25
N GLY A 233 -13.81 -0.76 19.35
CA GLY A 233 -14.32 -0.50 20.70
C GLY A 233 -13.81 0.85 21.24
N VAL A 234 -14.07 1.12 22.49
CA VAL A 234 -13.71 2.33 23.22
C VAL A 234 -12.60 2.02 24.21
N LEU A 235 -11.50 2.76 24.13
CA LEU A 235 -10.41 2.73 25.10
C LEU A 235 -10.46 4.01 25.95
N HIS A 236 -10.74 3.85 27.23
CA HIS A 236 -10.65 4.91 28.23
C HIS A 236 -9.31 4.87 28.96
N PHE A 237 -8.76 6.03 29.25
CA PHE A 237 -7.64 6.19 30.15
C PHE A 237 -8.16 6.68 31.49
N GLU A 238 -7.69 6.10 32.58
CA GLU A 238 -8.10 6.46 33.95
C GLU A 238 -7.92 7.96 34.23
N GLU A 239 -6.83 8.53 33.74
CA GLU A 239 -6.56 9.97 33.78
C GLU A 239 -6.34 10.52 32.35
N PRO A 240 -6.59 11.82 32.10
CA PRO A 240 -6.26 12.44 30.84
C PRO A 240 -4.78 12.26 30.49
N LEU A 241 -4.50 11.85 29.28
CA LEU A 241 -3.12 11.70 28.80
C LEU A 241 -2.35 13.02 28.83
N PRO A 242 -1.06 13.00 29.15
CA PRO A 242 -0.23 14.19 29.15
C PRO A 242 -0.22 14.82 27.75
N ARG A 243 -0.03 16.13 27.70
CA ARG A 243 0.10 16.83 26.45
C ARG A 243 1.31 16.28 25.68
N PRO A 244 1.15 15.84 24.40
CA PRO A 244 2.28 15.38 23.63
C PRO A 244 3.39 16.43 23.59
N LYS A 245 4.60 16.05 23.99
CA LYS A 245 5.77 16.94 23.89
C LYS A 245 6.09 17.15 22.41
N MET A 246 6.61 18.34 22.09
CA MET A 246 7.17 18.60 20.77
C MET A 246 8.28 17.58 20.50
N ASN A 247 8.12 16.83 19.44
CA ASN A 247 9.11 15.84 19.01
C ASN A 247 10.06 16.51 18.02
N PHE A 248 11.36 16.44 18.29
CA PHE A 248 12.40 16.81 17.35
C PHE A 248 13.23 15.57 17.04
N SER A 249 13.41 15.27 15.78
CA SER A 249 14.29 14.19 15.33
C SER A 249 15.18 14.69 14.22
N LEU A 250 16.45 14.31 14.27
CA LEU A 250 17.44 14.58 13.24
C LEU A 250 17.91 13.24 12.66
N ILE A 251 17.92 13.13 11.34
CA ILE A 251 18.26 11.91 10.63
C ILE A 251 19.37 12.22 9.61
N PRO A 252 20.63 12.37 10.05
CA PRO A 252 21.74 12.44 9.12
C PRO A 252 22.00 11.11 8.46
N TYR A 253 22.48 11.15 7.22
CA TYR A 253 22.96 9.99 6.51
C TYR A 253 24.19 10.29 5.68
N LEU A 254 25.02 9.27 5.55
CA LEU A 254 26.23 9.28 4.72
C LEU A 254 26.03 8.25 3.62
N TYR A 255 26.43 8.61 2.45
CA TYR A 255 26.42 7.79 1.26
C TYR A 255 27.83 7.71 0.65
N GLY A 256 28.31 6.50 0.37
CA GLY A 256 29.49 6.24 -0.41
C GLY A 256 29.14 5.30 -1.57
N GLY A 257 29.51 5.64 -2.77
CA GLY A 257 29.17 4.82 -3.92
C GLY A 257 30.29 4.71 -4.93
N TYR A 258 30.42 3.53 -5.53
CA TYR A 258 31.15 3.25 -6.75
C TYR A 258 30.15 2.86 -7.83
N HIS A 259 30.28 3.40 -9.02
CA HIS A 259 29.47 3.02 -10.17
C HIS A 259 30.29 3.05 -11.44
N ARG A 260 29.94 2.19 -12.38
CA ARG A 260 30.48 2.18 -13.73
C ARG A 260 29.43 1.69 -14.70
N ASN A 261 29.21 2.46 -15.77
CA ASN A 261 28.37 2.08 -16.88
C ASN A 261 29.25 1.63 -18.05
N PHE A 262 29.37 0.33 -18.26
CA PHE A 262 30.19 -0.27 -19.30
C PHE A 262 29.53 -0.13 -20.70
N GLU A 263 28.16 -0.21 -20.72
CA GLU A 263 27.39 -0.06 -21.96
C GLU A 263 27.58 1.33 -22.59
N ALA A 264 27.64 2.37 -21.76
CA ALA A 264 27.93 3.74 -22.22
C ALA A 264 29.45 4.05 -22.36
N GLY A 265 30.34 3.08 -22.06
CA GLY A 265 31.78 3.30 -22.11
C GLY A 265 32.29 4.27 -21.02
N GLU A 266 31.55 4.50 -19.97
CA GLU A 266 31.91 5.45 -18.92
C GLU A 266 33.05 4.95 -18.04
N LYS A 267 33.89 5.89 -17.58
CA LYS A 267 34.89 5.60 -16.55
C LYS A 267 34.24 5.33 -15.23
N ALA A 268 34.94 4.62 -14.34
CA ALA A 268 34.50 4.43 -12.98
C ALA A 268 34.26 5.75 -12.25
N GLY A 269 33.06 5.91 -11.71
CA GLY A 269 32.66 7.06 -10.91
C GLY A 269 32.62 6.72 -9.42
N TYR A 270 33.07 7.66 -8.59
CA TYR A 270 32.95 7.59 -7.13
C TYR A 270 32.06 8.73 -6.67
N ARG A 271 31.07 8.40 -5.82
CA ARG A 271 30.18 9.39 -5.25
C ARG A 271 30.27 9.36 -3.73
N ARG A 272 30.37 10.52 -3.12
CA ARG A 272 30.32 10.68 -1.67
C ARG A 272 29.35 11.82 -1.38
N ASP A 273 28.29 11.50 -0.65
CA ASP A 273 27.26 12.46 -0.35
C ASP A 273 26.93 12.44 1.14
N PHE A 274 26.50 13.59 1.62
CA PHE A 274 25.93 13.79 2.93
C PHE A 274 24.55 14.42 2.75
N GLY A 275 23.58 13.93 3.50
CA GLY A 275 22.28 14.55 3.57
C GLY A 275 21.67 14.42 4.96
N MET A 276 20.56 15.08 5.15
CA MET A 276 19.95 15.17 6.45
C MET A 276 18.45 15.43 6.33
N ASP A 277 17.68 14.68 7.11
CA ASP A 277 16.27 14.96 7.34
C ASP A 277 16.07 15.43 8.78
N ALA A 278 15.14 16.37 8.99
CA ALA A 278 14.70 16.81 10.30
C ALA A 278 13.18 16.70 10.41
N LYS A 279 12.70 16.17 11.51
CA LYS A 279 11.27 16.07 11.83
C LYS A 279 10.98 16.91 13.07
N ILE A 280 10.05 17.84 12.96
CA ILE A 280 9.69 18.81 13.99
C ILE A 280 8.20 18.74 14.25
N GLY A 281 7.78 18.36 15.44
CA GLY A 281 6.39 18.44 15.86
C GLY A 281 5.99 19.90 16.06
N VAL A 282 5.27 20.51 15.12
CA VAL A 282 4.79 21.89 15.20
C VAL A 282 3.62 22.02 16.18
N SER A 283 2.78 20.98 16.24
CA SER A 283 1.70 20.87 17.21
C SER A 283 1.50 19.43 17.63
N THR A 284 0.53 19.16 18.49
CA THR A 284 0.15 17.79 18.89
C THR A 284 -0.33 16.94 17.72
N ALA A 285 -0.68 17.54 16.59
CA ALA A 285 -1.28 16.87 15.45
C ALA A 285 -0.65 17.22 14.09
N MET A 286 0.42 18.04 14.07
CA MET A 286 1.06 18.54 12.85
C MET A 286 2.57 18.42 12.92
N ASN A 287 3.19 17.94 11.84
CA ASN A 287 4.64 17.80 11.68
C ASN A 287 5.15 18.66 10.54
N LEU A 288 6.33 19.24 10.77
CA LEU A 288 7.18 19.84 9.74
C LEU A 288 8.37 18.89 9.52
N ASP A 289 8.50 18.39 8.31
CA ASP A 289 9.66 17.63 7.86
C ASP A 289 10.50 18.52 6.94
N LEU A 290 11.79 18.60 7.20
CA LEU A 290 12.75 19.31 6.39
C LEU A 290 13.75 18.31 5.83
N THR A 291 14.20 18.52 4.61
CA THR A 291 15.21 17.67 3.98
C THR A 291 16.24 18.51 3.24
N TYR A 292 17.50 18.14 3.37
CA TYR A 292 18.61 18.67 2.59
C TYR A 292 19.35 17.51 1.93
N ASN A 293 19.57 17.62 0.61
CA ASN A 293 20.17 16.59 -0.23
C ASN A 293 19.57 15.21 0.08
N PRO A 294 18.22 15.04 -0.06
CA PRO A 294 17.55 13.83 0.36
C PRO A 294 18.11 12.62 -0.38
N ASP A 295 18.31 11.55 0.38
CA ASP A 295 18.77 10.30 -0.19
C ASP A 295 17.65 9.64 -1.01
N PHE A 296 17.76 9.75 -2.31
CA PHE A 296 16.94 9.04 -3.27
C PHE A 296 17.66 7.81 -3.86
N ALA A 297 18.82 7.45 -3.32
CA ALA A 297 19.46 6.18 -3.67
C ALA A 297 18.52 5.04 -3.25
N GLN A 298 18.00 4.34 -4.24
CA GLN A 298 17.14 3.19 -4.02
C GLN A 298 17.97 2.05 -3.42
N VAL A 299 17.84 1.82 -2.13
CA VAL A 299 18.40 0.65 -1.45
C VAL A 299 17.66 -0.63 -1.88
N GLU A 300 16.42 -0.50 -2.34
CA GLU A 300 15.61 -1.59 -2.86
C GLU A 300 15.38 -1.43 -4.36
N VAL A 301 15.84 -2.42 -5.12
CA VAL A 301 15.58 -2.50 -6.57
C VAL A 301 14.11 -2.87 -6.79
N ASP A 302 13.44 -2.13 -7.70
CA ASP A 302 12.09 -2.48 -8.13
C ASP A 302 12.12 -3.79 -8.93
N GLN A 303 11.18 -4.68 -8.63
CA GLN A 303 11.04 -5.95 -9.31
C GLN A 303 10.58 -5.71 -10.76
N GLN A 304 11.34 -6.19 -11.75
CA GLN A 304 10.91 -6.11 -13.13
C GLN A 304 9.72 -7.03 -13.36
N VAL A 305 8.84 -6.64 -14.25
CA VAL A 305 7.73 -7.46 -14.74
C VAL A 305 7.80 -7.56 -16.26
N MET A 306 7.32 -8.68 -16.80
CA MET A 306 7.16 -8.81 -18.24
C MET A 306 6.02 -7.89 -18.68
N ASN A 307 6.33 -6.92 -19.55
CA ASN A 307 5.34 -5.97 -20.02
C ASN A 307 4.97 -6.32 -21.46
N ILE A 308 3.77 -6.88 -21.62
CA ILE A 308 3.14 -7.11 -22.95
C ILE A 308 2.03 -6.09 -23.23
N ASP A 309 1.84 -5.10 -22.32
CA ASP A 309 0.91 -3.98 -22.49
C ASP A 309 1.64 -2.74 -23.02
N ARG A 310 0.93 -1.81 -23.63
CA ARG A 310 1.43 -0.55 -24.23
C ARG A 310 1.62 0.59 -23.23
N PHE A 311 1.45 0.35 -21.94
CA PHE A 311 1.45 1.40 -20.92
C PHE A 311 2.62 1.29 -19.96
N GLU A 312 3.02 2.43 -19.38
CA GLU A 312 4.02 2.52 -18.32
C GLU A 312 3.58 1.79 -17.05
N LEU A 313 4.54 1.17 -16.37
CA LEU A 313 4.32 0.49 -15.09
C LEU A 313 4.34 1.49 -13.94
N PHE A 314 3.48 1.26 -12.96
CA PHE A 314 3.43 2.03 -11.72
C PHE A 314 4.25 1.34 -10.62
N TYR A 315 5.14 2.10 -9.96
CA TYR A 315 5.90 1.64 -8.79
C TYR A 315 5.61 2.52 -7.59
N PRO A 316 5.26 1.97 -6.42
CA PRO A 316 4.91 2.76 -5.24
C PRO A 316 6.08 3.60 -4.71
N GLU A 317 5.78 4.67 -3.95
CA GLU A 317 6.78 5.49 -3.26
C GLU A 317 7.41 4.70 -2.12
N LYS A 318 8.74 4.78 -1.97
CA LYS A 318 9.52 4.11 -0.92
C LYS A 318 10.39 5.07 -0.11
N ARG A 319 10.48 6.34 -0.51
CA ARG A 319 11.34 7.33 0.13
C ARG A 319 10.71 7.83 1.41
N GLN A 320 11.42 7.66 2.53
CA GLN A 320 10.95 7.93 3.90
C GLN A 320 10.35 9.34 4.07
N PHE A 321 10.93 10.35 3.42
CA PHE A 321 10.43 11.73 3.49
C PHE A 321 8.97 11.87 3.03
N PHE A 322 8.51 11.06 2.07
CA PHE A 322 7.16 11.18 1.52
C PHE A 322 6.11 10.28 2.20
N LEU A 323 6.52 9.39 3.11
CA LEU A 323 5.66 8.32 3.60
C LEU A 323 4.71 8.72 4.72
N GLU A 324 5.16 9.58 5.65
CA GLU A 324 4.32 10.04 6.76
C GLU A 324 3.17 10.93 6.24
N ASN A 325 1.92 10.66 6.64
CA ASN A 325 0.72 11.31 6.11
C ASN A 325 0.63 11.31 4.55
N SER A 326 1.20 10.29 3.90
CA SER A 326 1.21 10.18 2.44
C SER A 326 -0.20 10.14 1.83
N ASP A 327 -1.19 9.68 2.57
CA ASP A 327 -2.59 9.65 2.17
C ASP A 327 -3.17 11.02 1.83
N LEU A 328 -2.67 12.09 2.48
CA LEU A 328 -3.02 13.48 2.14
C LEU A 328 -2.63 13.88 0.72
N PHE A 329 -1.63 13.21 0.14
CA PHE A 329 -1.09 13.54 -1.17
C PHE A 329 -1.39 12.46 -2.23
N ALA A 330 -1.47 11.21 -1.82
CA ALA A 330 -1.63 10.07 -2.72
C ALA A 330 -3.09 9.67 -2.97
N ASN A 331 -4.03 10.03 -2.08
CA ASN A 331 -5.41 9.59 -2.17
C ASN A 331 -6.28 10.51 -3.04
N TYR A 332 -5.81 10.84 -4.26
CA TYR A 332 -6.52 11.60 -5.28
C TYR A 332 -6.65 10.80 -6.57
N GLY A 333 -7.77 11.00 -7.29
CA GLY A 333 -8.02 10.29 -8.53
C GLY A 333 -8.22 8.78 -8.32
N ASN A 334 -7.61 7.97 -9.18
CA ASN A 334 -7.64 6.51 -9.11
C ASN A 334 -6.25 5.91 -9.41
N GLU A 335 -6.11 4.59 -9.35
CA GLU A 335 -4.84 3.87 -9.55
C GLU A 335 -4.15 4.16 -10.91
N LYS A 336 -4.90 4.60 -11.92
CA LYS A 336 -4.38 4.87 -13.27
C LYS A 336 -4.22 6.35 -13.56
N LEU A 337 -4.67 7.20 -12.64
CA LEU A 337 -4.72 8.64 -12.81
C LEU A 337 -4.64 9.33 -11.45
N THR A 338 -3.48 9.89 -11.12
CA THR A 338 -3.26 10.70 -9.92
C THR A 338 -2.66 12.05 -10.30
N PRO A 339 -3.17 13.17 -9.72
CA PRO A 339 -2.65 14.51 -10.03
C PRO A 339 -1.24 14.74 -9.48
N PHE A 340 -0.87 14.01 -8.44
CA PHE A 340 0.44 14.06 -7.80
C PHE A 340 0.97 12.67 -7.52
N PHE A 341 2.25 12.45 -7.84
CA PHE A 341 3.00 11.24 -7.59
C PHE A 341 4.43 11.62 -7.22
N SER A 342 4.78 11.51 -5.95
CA SER A 342 6.04 11.99 -5.39
C SER A 342 7.29 11.45 -6.08
N ARG A 343 7.26 10.22 -6.63
CA ARG A 343 8.38 9.64 -7.41
C ARG A 343 8.77 10.43 -8.67
N ARG A 344 7.90 11.32 -9.17
CA ARG A 344 8.25 12.24 -10.26
C ARG A 344 9.21 13.34 -9.81
N ILE A 345 9.29 13.62 -8.51
CA ILE A 345 10.25 14.58 -7.95
C ILE A 345 11.63 13.90 -7.83
N GLY A 346 12.64 14.48 -8.41
CA GLY A 346 14.00 13.96 -8.37
C GLY A 346 14.30 12.87 -9.41
N LEU A 347 13.39 12.62 -10.38
CA LEU A 347 13.59 11.60 -11.41
C LEU A 347 14.67 12.03 -12.43
N ASP A 348 14.63 13.29 -12.88
CA ASP A 348 15.50 13.80 -13.92
C ASP A 348 16.68 14.63 -13.37
N ALA A 349 16.59 15.14 -12.14
CA ALA A 349 17.64 15.92 -11.50
C ALA A 349 17.60 15.71 -9.98
N PRO A 350 18.78 15.67 -9.30
CA PRO A 350 18.85 15.52 -7.85
C PRO A 350 18.03 16.60 -7.13
N VAL A 351 17.46 16.26 -6.00
CA VAL A 351 16.75 17.23 -5.14
C VAL A 351 17.74 17.90 -4.22
N LEU A 352 17.82 19.22 -4.26
CA LEU A 352 18.65 20.02 -3.36
C LEU A 352 18.10 19.98 -1.94
N GLY A 353 16.79 20.17 -1.80
CA GLY A 353 16.13 20.15 -0.50
C GLY A 353 14.66 20.52 -0.59
N GLY A 354 14.01 20.50 0.57
CA GLY A 354 12.62 20.86 0.65
C GLY A 354 12.02 20.77 2.05
N ALA A 355 10.74 21.11 2.12
CA ALA A 355 9.96 21.11 3.35
C ALA A 355 8.61 20.46 3.10
N ARG A 356 8.10 19.77 4.11
CA ARG A 356 6.75 19.21 4.15
C ARG A 356 6.09 19.51 5.49
N LEU A 357 4.95 20.18 5.45
CA LEU A 357 4.08 20.39 6.60
C LEU A 357 2.83 19.51 6.44
N SER A 358 2.54 18.64 7.38
CA SER A 358 1.39 17.75 7.26
C SER A 358 0.77 17.40 8.60
N GLY A 359 -0.55 17.22 8.62
CA GLY A 359 -1.26 16.81 9.82
C GLY A 359 -2.68 17.37 9.93
N LYS A 360 -3.20 17.37 11.15
CA LYS A 360 -4.55 17.87 11.46
C LYS A 360 -4.47 19.28 12.03
N ILE A 361 -5.28 20.19 11.48
CA ILE A 361 -5.52 21.53 12.05
C ILE A 361 -6.55 21.40 13.19
N ASN A 362 -7.57 20.56 12.99
CA ASN A 362 -8.57 20.21 13.99
C ASN A 362 -9.17 18.83 13.68
N ASN A 363 -10.18 18.39 14.45
CA ASN A 363 -10.77 17.05 14.30
C ASN A 363 -11.41 16.77 12.94
N THR A 364 -11.66 17.78 12.13
CA THR A 364 -12.34 17.64 10.84
C THR A 364 -11.52 18.16 9.66
N PHE A 365 -10.41 18.85 9.91
CA PHE A 365 -9.63 19.51 8.84
C PHE A 365 -8.17 19.11 8.90
N ARG A 366 -7.64 18.64 7.76
CA ARG A 366 -6.24 18.24 7.57
C ARG A 366 -5.58 19.12 6.52
N LEU A 367 -4.28 19.37 6.69
CA LEU A 367 -3.44 20.13 5.78
C LEU A 367 -2.23 19.29 5.40
N GLY A 368 -1.88 19.32 4.12
CA GLY A 368 -0.61 18.89 3.59
C GLY A 368 0.01 19.98 2.71
N PHE A 369 1.27 20.30 2.93
CA PHE A 369 2.03 21.21 2.09
C PHE A 369 3.41 20.63 1.82
N ILE A 370 3.85 20.63 0.57
CA ILE A 370 5.19 20.22 0.15
C ILE A 370 5.78 21.33 -0.71
N ASN A 371 7.04 21.68 -0.47
CA ASN A 371 7.85 22.45 -1.40
C ASN A 371 9.23 21.81 -1.54
N MET A 372 9.64 21.52 -2.78
CA MET A 372 10.90 20.86 -3.11
C MET A 372 11.57 21.57 -4.27
N THR A 373 12.89 21.61 -4.24
CA THR A 373 13.70 22.23 -5.30
C THR A 373 14.78 21.25 -5.77
N THR A 374 14.95 21.10 -7.08
CA THR A 374 16.02 20.28 -7.67
C THR A 374 17.28 21.12 -7.94
N GLU A 375 18.40 20.43 -8.07
CA GLU A 375 19.64 21.02 -8.56
C GLU A 375 19.56 21.35 -10.07
N LYS A 376 20.42 22.26 -10.50
CA LYS A 376 20.69 22.49 -11.92
C LYS A 376 21.64 21.40 -12.42
N THR A 377 21.32 20.77 -13.54
CA THR A 377 22.22 19.87 -14.24
C THR A 377 22.58 20.44 -15.62
N THR A 378 23.48 19.80 -16.36
CA THR A 378 23.81 20.19 -17.75
C THR A 378 22.60 20.08 -18.68
N GLU A 379 21.70 19.14 -18.40
CA GLU A 379 20.54 18.83 -19.25
C GLU A 379 19.23 19.45 -18.73
N HIS A 380 19.15 19.79 -17.44
CA HIS A 380 17.91 20.19 -16.82
C HIS A 380 18.07 21.48 -15.99
N ALA A 381 17.15 22.41 -16.22
CA ALA A 381 16.99 23.61 -15.41
C ALA A 381 16.51 23.26 -13.98
N VAL A 382 16.76 24.15 -13.03
CA VAL A 382 16.21 24.04 -11.68
C VAL A 382 14.68 23.99 -11.76
N ARG A 383 14.08 23.08 -11.01
CA ARG A 383 12.62 22.92 -10.89
C ARG A 383 12.18 23.10 -9.45
N ASN A 384 11.11 23.84 -9.26
CA ASN A 384 10.41 23.92 -7.99
C ASN A 384 9.08 23.16 -8.08
N TYR A 385 8.81 22.38 -7.08
CA TYR A 385 7.57 21.62 -6.91
C TYR A 385 6.87 22.11 -5.66
N THR A 386 5.64 22.61 -5.79
CA THR A 386 4.81 23.01 -4.65
C THR A 386 3.50 22.23 -4.71
N VAL A 387 3.13 21.60 -3.61
CA VAL A 387 1.88 20.86 -3.47
C VAL A 387 1.16 21.33 -2.21
N LEU A 388 -0.09 21.73 -2.37
CA LEU A 388 -1.01 22.03 -1.27
C LEU A 388 -2.15 21.01 -1.30
N SER A 389 -2.43 20.37 -0.20
CA SER A 389 -3.55 19.46 -0.02
C SER A 389 -4.37 19.86 1.21
N LEU A 390 -5.65 20.00 1.04
CA LEU A 390 -6.63 20.33 2.08
C LEU A 390 -7.67 19.21 2.12
N GLN A 391 -7.96 18.67 3.29
CA GLN A 391 -8.97 17.64 3.44
C GLN A 391 -9.94 18.01 4.56
N LYS A 392 -11.23 18.03 4.26
CA LYS A 392 -12.32 18.29 5.21
C LYS A 392 -13.16 17.04 5.39
N LYS A 393 -13.23 16.53 6.61
CA LYS A 393 -14.17 15.47 6.97
C LYS A 393 -15.60 16.00 6.83
N VAL A 394 -16.45 15.22 6.16
CA VAL A 394 -17.88 15.44 6.00
C VAL A 394 -18.61 14.15 6.28
N LEU A 395 -19.87 14.22 6.67
CA LEU A 395 -20.65 13.05 7.08
C LEU A 395 -19.95 12.24 8.21
N ALA A 396 -20.26 10.95 8.34
CA ALA A 396 -19.68 10.11 9.39
C ALA A 396 -18.20 9.84 9.15
N ARG A 397 -17.81 9.37 7.95
CA ARG A 397 -16.47 8.89 7.59
C ARG A 397 -15.99 9.39 6.21
N SER A 398 -16.76 10.18 5.53
CA SER A 398 -16.43 10.73 4.21
C SER A 398 -15.60 12.00 4.33
N ASN A 399 -14.95 12.41 3.24
CA ASN A 399 -14.22 13.68 3.19
C ASN A 399 -14.29 14.31 1.79
N ILE A 400 -14.10 15.62 1.76
CA ILE A 400 -13.81 16.38 0.55
C ILE A 400 -12.34 16.79 0.63
N SER A 401 -11.61 16.59 -0.46
CA SER A 401 -10.18 16.90 -0.57
C SER A 401 -9.94 17.83 -1.76
N PHE A 402 -9.13 18.85 -1.55
CA PHE A 402 -8.68 19.78 -2.57
C PHE A 402 -7.17 19.75 -2.67
N MET A 403 -6.61 19.73 -3.89
CA MET A 403 -5.17 19.75 -4.12
C MET A 403 -4.81 20.79 -5.20
N LEU A 404 -3.72 21.49 -4.96
CA LEU A 404 -3.01 22.28 -5.96
C LEU A 404 -1.60 21.72 -6.10
N VAL A 405 -1.19 21.41 -7.31
CA VAL A 405 0.18 21.02 -7.67
C VAL A 405 0.74 22.08 -8.60
N ASN A 406 1.94 22.56 -8.31
CA ASN A 406 2.69 23.47 -9.18
C ASN A 406 4.09 22.91 -9.42
N LYS A 407 4.44 22.72 -10.69
CA LYS A 407 5.82 22.49 -11.13
C LYS A 407 6.22 23.68 -11.97
N GLU A 408 7.30 24.33 -11.60
CA GLU A 408 7.83 25.50 -12.27
C GLU A 408 9.31 25.35 -12.56
N TYR A 409 9.71 25.80 -13.74
CA TYR A 409 11.11 25.82 -14.16
C TYR A 409 11.72 27.19 -13.81
N ILE A 410 12.71 27.20 -12.92
CA ILE A 410 13.45 28.38 -12.49
C ILE A 410 14.69 28.51 -13.40
N ASN A 411 15.22 29.72 -13.61
CA ASN A 411 16.37 30.00 -14.49
C ASN A 411 16.12 29.64 -15.96
N LYS A 412 15.29 30.41 -16.60
CA LYS A 412 14.94 30.31 -18.00
C LYS A 412 16.11 30.80 -18.86
N THR A 413 16.68 29.94 -19.66
CA THR A 413 17.70 30.29 -20.64
C THR A 413 17.13 30.88 -21.94
N ASP A 414 15.83 30.65 -22.19
CA ASP A 414 15.10 31.02 -23.40
C ASP A 414 13.95 32.01 -23.19
N GLY A 415 13.77 32.53 -21.97
CA GLY A 415 12.68 33.48 -21.62
C GLY A 415 11.27 32.87 -21.63
N ILE A 416 11.11 31.61 -22.01
CA ILE A 416 9.80 30.94 -22.12
C ILE A 416 9.35 30.47 -20.73
N SER A 417 8.15 30.83 -20.32
CA SER A 417 7.55 30.34 -19.07
C SER A 417 7.13 28.89 -19.24
N ARG A 418 7.82 27.98 -18.52
CA ARG A 418 7.46 26.57 -18.49
C ARG A 418 6.92 26.22 -17.10
N TYR A 419 5.66 25.86 -17.07
CA TYR A 419 5.01 25.41 -15.85
C TYR A 419 3.98 24.31 -16.15
N ASN A 420 3.73 23.47 -15.19
CA ASN A 420 2.58 22.56 -15.16
C ASN A 420 1.90 22.68 -13.81
N ARG A 421 0.62 23.03 -13.82
CA ARG A 421 -0.20 23.17 -12.62
C ARG A 421 -1.40 22.25 -12.72
N VAL A 422 -1.79 21.65 -11.59
CA VAL A 422 -3.00 20.83 -11.52
C VAL A 422 -3.82 21.24 -10.30
N ALA A 423 -5.10 21.55 -10.52
CA ALA A 423 -6.08 21.70 -9.47
C ALA A 423 -6.96 20.44 -9.44
N ALA A 424 -7.15 19.85 -8.27
CA ALA A 424 -7.92 18.62 -8.08
C ALA A 424 -8.93 18.79 -6.94
N LEU A 425 -10.14 18.29 -7.15
CA LEU A 425 -11.20 18.22 -6.14
C LEU A 425 -11.73 16.80 -6.11
N ASP A 426 -11.64 16.15 -4.95
CA ASP A 426 -12.09 14.78 -4.73
C ASP A 426 -13.10 14.71 -3.58
N PHE A 427 -14.13 13.90 -3.75
CA PHE A 427 -15.04 13.47 -2.70
C PHE A 427 -14.81 11.99 -2.43
N ASN A 428 -14.41 11.63 -1.21
CA ASN A 428 -14.23 10.25 -0.78
C ASN A 428 -15.42 9.84 0.09
N LEU A 429 -16.19 8.87 -0.38
CA LEU A 429 -17.34 8.32 0.30
C LEU A 429 -16.93 7.12 1.17
N ALA A 430 -17.32 7.14 2.43
CA ALA A 430 -17.31 5.96 3.30
C ALA A 430 -18.55 6.00 4.19
N SER A 431 -19.42 5.02 4.05
CA SER A 431 -20.59 4.89 4.91
C SER A 431 -20.20 4.48 6.33
N LYS A 432 -21.08 4.69 7.30
CA LYS A 432 -20.84 4.40 8.72
C LYS A 432 -20.42 2.95 8.94
N ASN A 433 -21.08 2.01 8.29
CA ASN A 433 -20.86 0.57 8.36
C ASN A 433 -19.92 0.03 7.27
N ASN A 434 -19.27 0.91 6.51
CA ASN A 434 -18.34 0.56 5.43
C ASN A 434 -18.93 -0.26 4.26
N GLU A 435 -20.24 -0.46 4.22
CA GLU A 435 -20.89 -1.18 3.11
C GLU A 435 -20.75 -0.43 1.79
N TRP A 436 -20.77 0.92 1.84
CA TRP A 436 -20.57 1.80 0.71
C TRP A 436 -19.24 2.53 0.85
N ILE A 437 -18.37 2.35 -0.10
CA ILE A 437 -17.15 3.14 -0.27
C ILE A 437 -17.09 3.66 -1.70
N GLY A 438 -16.52 4.82 -1.90
CA GLY A 438 -16.41 5.35 -3.25
C GLY A 438 -15.62 6.64 -3.32
N LYS A 439 -15.52 7.15 -4.53
CA LYS A 439 -14.83 8.39 -4.83
C LYS A 439 -15.48 9.05 -6.04
N ALA A 440 -15.60 10.39 -6.02
CA ALA A 440 -15.85 11.18 -7.20
C ALA A 440 -14.78 12.26 -7.28
N PHE A 441 -14.22 12.52 -8.45
CA PHE A 441 -13.16 13.49 -8.61
C PHE A 441 -13.29 14.31 -9.90
N TYR A 442 -12.76 15.53 -9.84
CA TYR A 442 -12.55 16.40 -10.98
C TYR A 442 -11.20 17.10 -10.86
N HIS A 443 -10.35 16.94 -11.87
CA HIS A 443 -9.03 17.54 -11.94
C HIS A 443 -8.91 18.38 -13.21
N ARG A 444 -8.17 19.47 -13.15
CA ARG A 444 -7.84 20.30 -14.29
C ARG A 444 -6.36 20.63 -14.30
N SER A 445 -5.70 20.43 -15.43
CA SER A 445 -4.34 20.86 -15.66
C SER A 445 -4.29 22.23 -16.34
N PHE A 446 -3.19 22.94 -16.12
CA PHE A 446 -2.90 24.23 -16.72
C PHE A 446 -1.42 24.23 -17.13
N GLN A 447 -1.17 24.33 -18.40
CA GLN A 447 0.16 24.41 -19.00
C GLN A 447 0.13 25.34 -20.22
N PRO A 448 1.28 25.85 -20.69
CA PRO A 448 1.35 26.58 -21.96
C PRO A 448 0.84 25.75 -23.14
N GLY A 449 0.22 26.39 -24.12
CA GLY A 449 -0.31 25.74 -25.32
C GLY A 449 -1.83 25.66 -25.33
N ASN A 450 -2.39 24.58 -25.90
CA ASN A 450 -3.82 24.42 -26.11
C ASN A 450 -4.56 24.24 -24.76
N PRO A 451 -5.50 25.14 -24.39
CA PRO A 451 -6.24 25.06 -23.13
C PRO A 451 -7.43 24.09 -23.19
N ASP A 452 -7.76 23.52 -24.34
CA ASP A 452 -8.93 22.67 -24.51
C ASP A 452 -8.70 21.27 -23.93
N ARG A 453 -9.74 20.65 -23.40
CA ARG A 453 -9.73 19.28 -22.90
C ARG A 453 -8.61 18.96 -21.87
N GLN A 454 -8.24 19.95 -21.05
CA GLN A 454 -7.26 19.81 -19.96
C GLN A 454 -7.91 19.32 -18.65
N TYR A 455 -8.79 18.34 -18.72
CA TYR A 455 -9.52 17.84 -17.55
C TYR A 455 -9.38 16.31 -17.40
N ALA A 456 -9.58 15.86 -16.18
CA ALA A 456 -9.83 14.46 -15.85
C ALA A 456 -10.90 14.39 -14.77
N GLN A 457 -11.83 13.47 -14.92
CA GLN A 457 -12.89 13.22 -13.94
C GLN A 457 -13.17 11.74 -13.82
N GLY A 458 -13.72 11.33 -12.69
CA GLY A 458 -14.16 9.96 -12.51
C GLY A 458 -15.01 9.76 -11.28
N THR A 459 -15.65 8.59 -11.26
CA THR A 459 -16.46 8.11 -10.14
C THR A 459 -16.18 6.63 -9.94
N SER A 460 -15.92 6.25 -8.71
CA SER A 460 -15.81 4.86 -8.27
C SER A 460 -16.79 4.66 -7.12
N VAL A 461 -17.61 3.63 -7.19
CA VAL A 461 -18.55 3.25 -6.13
C VAL A 461 -18.50 1.75 -5.96
N ARG A 462 -18.35 1.30 -4.72
CA ARG A 462 -18.38 -0.12 -4.35
C ARG A 462 -19.37 -0.32 -3.22
N TYR A 463 -20.26 -1.27 -3.41
CA TYR A 463 -21.17 -1.80 -2.40
C TYR A 463 -20.77 -3.22 -2.05
N SER A 464 -20.60 -3.51 -0.75
CA SER A 464 -20.26 -4.84 -0.27
C SER A 464 -21.07 -5.14 0.99
N LYS A 465 -21.98 -6.11 0.89
CA LYS A 465 -22.81 -6.57 2.01
C LYS A 465 -23.08 -8.06 1.91
N GLY A 466 -22.75 -8.79 2.98
CA GLY A 466 -22.96 -10.23 3.05
C GLY A 466 -22.29 -10.95 1.85
N ASN A 467 -23.09 -11.48 0.95
CA ASN A 467 -22.67 -12.30 -0.18
C ASN A 467 -22.47 -11.53 -1.49
N ILE A 468 -22.80 -10.24 -1.52
CA ILE A 468 -22.85 -9.45 -2.76
C ILE A 468 -21.73 -8.42 -2.75
N LEU A 469 -21.04 -8.31 -3.88
CA LEU A 469 -20.16 -7.20 -4.21
C LEU A 469 -20.56 -6.63 -5.55
N VAL A 470 -20.82 -5.33 -5.57
CA VAL A 470 -21.06 -4.55 -6.80
C VAL A 470 -20.11 -3.38 -6.81
N SER A 471 -19.41 -3.16 -7.91
CA SER A 471 -18.63 -1.95 -8.09
C SER A 471 -18.82 -1.36 -9.48
N LEU A 472 -18.64 -0.06 -9.56
CA LEU A 472 -18.66 0.70 -10.80
C LEU A 472 -17.54 1.73 -10.76
N ASP A 473 -16.61 1.65 -11.71
CA ASP A 473 -15.58 2.63 -11.94
C ASP A 473 -15.80 3.30 -13.31
N GLN A 474 -15.86 4.61 -13.31
CA GLN A 474 -15.97 5.43 -14.50
C GLN A 474 -14.86 6.49 -14.48
N ALA A 475 -14.27 6.78 -15.63
CA ALA A 475 -13.35 7.90 -15.79
C ALA A 475 -13.46 8.51 -17.19
N ALA A 476 -13.24 9.82 -17.28
CA ALA A 476 -13.08 10.53 -18.53
C ALA A 476 -11.87 11.46 -18.42
N VAL A 477 -10.93 11.31 -19.34
CA VAL A 477 -9.67 12.05 -19.37
C VAL A 477 -9.55 12.75 -20.72
N GLY A 478 -9.41 14.08 -20.68
CA GLY A 478 -9.26 14.91 -21.85
C GLY A 478 -7.94 14.66 -22.56
N GLU A 479 -7.88 15.01 -23.83
CA GLU A 479 -6.71 14.81 -24.69
C GLU A 479 -5.48 15.54 -24.20
N ASN A 480 -5.66 16.79 -23.74
CA ASN A 480 -4.58 17.68 -23.29
C ASN A 480 -4.42 17.71 -21.75
N TYR A 481 -5.05 16.78 -21.03
CA TYR A 481 -4.80 16.67 -19.60
C TYR A 481 -3.39 16.14 -19.36
N LEU A 482 -2.57 16.94 -18.66
CA LEU A 482 -1.18 16.64 -18.37
C LEU A 482 -0.87 16.95 -16.90
N ALA A 483 -0.51 15.94 -16.13
CA ALA A 483 0.00 16.07 -14.77
C ALA A 483 1.47 15.61 -14.76
N GLU A 484 2.40 16.53 -15.02
CA GLU A 484 3.84 16.19 -15.10
C GLU A 484 4.41 15.68 -13.76
N THR A 485 3.84 16.14 -12.65
CA THR A 485 4.20 15.66 -11.30
C THR A 485 3.26 14.54 -10.84
N GLY A 486 2.35 14.08 -11.70
CA GLY A 486 1.39 13.02 -11.42
C GLY A 486 1.71 11.71 -12.14
N TYR A 487 0.76 10.80 -12.06
CA TYR A 487 0.76 9.58 -12.86
C TYR A 487 -0.52 9.55 -13.71
N VAL A 488 -0.37 9.60 -15.02
CA VAL A 488 -1.46 9.53 -15.99
C VAL A 488 -1.12 8.42 -16.98
N ARG A 489 -1.71 7.26 -16.80
CA ARG A 489 -1.40 6.08 -17.62
C ARG A 489 -1.77 6.30 -19.10
N ARG A 490 -2.83 7.06 -19.35
CA ARG A 490 -3.29 7.44 -20.69
C ARG A 490 -4.22 8.66 -20.62
N SER A 491 -4.32 9.39 -21.72
CA SER A 491 -5.27 10.49 -21.94
C SER A 491 -6.24 10.17 -23.07
N ASN A 492 -7.17 11.08 -23.35
CA ASN A 492 -8.16 11.03 -24.44
C ASN A 492 -9.02 9.75 -24.42
N TYR A 493 -9.69 9.47 -23.30
CA TYR A 493 -10.60 8.33 -23.20
C TYR A 493 -11.76 8.57 -22.23
N ILE A 494 -12.81 7.79 -22.43
CA ILE A 494 -13.87 7.54 -21.44
C ILE A 494 -13.85 6.04 -21.13
N SER A 495 -13.91 5.67 -19.85
CA SER A 495 -14.01 4.27 -19.41
C SER A 495 -15.22 4.05 -18.54
N LEU A 496 -15.74 2.82 -18.59
CA LEU A 496 -16.83 2.33 -17.75
C LEU A 496 -16.54 0.86 -17.39
N ASN A 497 -16.33 0.59 -16.09
CA ASN A 497 -15.87 -0.70 -15.62
C ASN A 497 -16.76 -1.22 -14.48
N PRO A 498 -17.92 -1.80 -14.77
CA PRO A 498 -18.75 -2.49 -13.77
C PRO A 498 -18.15 -3.85 -13.38
N GLU A 499 -18.31 -4.20 -12.10
CA GLU A 499 -17.98 -5.52 -11.56
C GLU A 499 -19.13 -6.01 -10.67
N LEU A 500 -19.47 -7.28 -10.80
CA LEU A 500 -20.45 -7.98 -9.98
C LEU A 500 -19.85 -9.31 -9.51
N ALA A 501 -19.95 -9.59 -8.21
CA ALA A 501 -19.63 -10.91 -7.67
C ALA A 501 -20.68 -11.33 -6.64
N TYR A 502 -20.94 -12.64 -6.61
CA TYR A 502 -21.80 -13.26 -5.62
C TYR A 502 -21.04 -14.41 -4.96
N PHE A 503 -21.07 -14.48 -3.63
CA PHE A 503 -20.32 -15.46 -2.86
C PHE A 503 -21.23 -16.35 -2.03
N PHE A 504 -21.12 -17.66 -2.22
CA PHE A 504 -21.70 -18.68 -1.34
C PHE A 504 -20.73 -18.95 -0.17
N ILE A 505 -21.26 -19.15 1.03
CA ILE A 505 -20.49 -19.35 2.27
C ILE A 505 -20.93 -20.64 2.96
N PRO A 506 -20.52 -21.81 2.47
CA PRO A 506 -21.03 -23.11 2.95
C PRO A 506 -20.49 -23.57 4.29
N ARG A 507 -19.48 -22.92 4.87
CA ARG A 507 -18.92 -23.20 6.23
C ARG A 507 -18.39 -24.62 6.44
N LYS A 508 -17.88 -25.26 5.38
CA LYS A 508 -17.32 -26.63 5.40
C LYS A 508 -15.91 -26.60 4.81
N ARG A 509 -15.54 -27.63 4.05
CA ARG A 509 -14.28 -27.71 3.29
C ARG A 509 -14.05 -26.51 2.35
N ILE A 510 -15.12 -25.93 1.85
CA ILE A 510 -15.12 -24.70 1.06
C ILE A 510 -15.64 -23.59 1.98
N THR A 511 -14.86 -22.54 2.15
CA THR A 511 -15.22 -21.37 2.98
C THR A 511 -15.99 -20.33 2.19
N ILE A 512 -15.57 -20.11 0.94
CA ILE A 512 -16.22 -19.18 0.01
C ILE A 512 -16.13 -19.77 -1.39
N HIS A 513 -17.18 -19.64 -2.18
CA HIS A 513 -17.09 -19.81 -3.62
C HIS A 513 -18.13 -18.95 -4.33
N GLY A 514 -17.89 -18.66 -5.60
CA GLY A 514 -18.89 -17.95 -6.38
C GLY A 514 -18.41 -17.40 -7.70
N PRO A 515 -19.38 -17.03 -8.57
CA PRO A 515 -19.11 -16.39 -9.85
C PRO A 515 -18.77 -14.90 -9.68
N TYR A 516 -18.02 -14.39 -10.63
CA TYR A 516 -17.82 -12.95 -10.83
C TYR A 516 -17.79 -12.61 -12.31
N VAL A 517 -18.17 -11.38 -12.62
CA VAL A 517 -18.04 -10.77 -13.93
C VAL A 517 -17.48 -9.37 -13.80
N LYS A 518 -16.55 -9.03 -14.69
CA LYS A 518 -15.90 -7.72 -14.76
C LYS A 518 -15.91 -7.25 -16.19
N PHE A 519 -16.29 -6.01 -16.39
CA PHE A 519 -16.29 -5.40 -17.71
C PHE A 519 -15.37 -4.17 -17.67
N ARG A 520 -14.57 -3.99 -18.72
CA ARG A 520 -13.69 -2.82 -18.87
C ARG A 520 -13.87 -2.28 -20.28
N HIS A 521 -14.57 -1.16 -20.37
CA HIS A 521 -14.87 -0.51 -21.62
C HIS A 521 -14.09 0.80 -21.71
N TYR A 522 -13.39 1.00 -22.83
CA TYR A 522 -12.68 2.23 -23.14
C TYR A 522 -13.09 2.73 -24.50
N THR A 523 -13.46 4.01 -24.55
CA THR A 523 -13.87 4.70 -25.77
C THR A 523 -13.05 5.98 -25.93
N THR A 524 -12.54 6.22 -27.13
CA THR A 524 -11.94 7.49 -27.57
C THR A 524 -12.95 8.20 -28.49
N HIS A 525 -12.60 8.51 -29.74
CA HIS A 525 -13.55 8.93 -30.75
C HIS A 525 -14.48 7.77 -31.21
N ALA A 526 -14.03 6.54 -31.01
CA ALA A 526 -14.78 5.31 -31.24
C ALA A 526 -14.40 4.28 -30.16
N LEU A 527 -15.12 3.16 -30.11
CA LEU A 527 -14.78 2.05 -29.22
C LEU A 527 -13.34 1.60 -29.47
N GLU A 528 -12.52 1.62 -28.41
CA GLU A 528 -11.10 1.27 -28.47
C GLU A 528 -10.80 -0.08 -27.81
N LYS A 529 -11.36 -0.32 -26.62
CA LYS A 529 -11.08 -1.55 -25.89
C LYS A 529 -12.33 -2.01 -25.15
N LEU A 530 -12.65 -3.31 -25.32
CA LEU A 530 -13.50 -4.08 -24.40
C LEU A 530 -12.63 -5.16 -23.78
N ASP A 531 -12.82 -5.42 -22.52
CA ASP A 531 -12.17 -6.50 -21.78
C ASP A 531 -13.23 -7.04 -20.81
N HIS A 532 -13.75 -8.22 -21.11
CA HIS A 532 -14.78 -8.90 -20.35
C HIS A 532 -14.16 -10.11 -19.69
N ASP A 533 -14.27 -10.23 -18.38
CA ASP A 533 -13.74 -11.32 -17.57
C ASP A 533 -14.89 -11.94 -16.79
N ALA A 534 -15.20 -13.19 -17.07
CA ALA A 534 -16.17 -13.99 -16.36
C ALA A 534 -15.48 -15.20 -15.75
N GLY A 535 -15.62 -15.39 -14.45
CA GLY A 535 -14.91 -16.43 -13.74
C GLY A 535 -15.64 -16.95 -12.52
N TYR A 536 -15.05 -17.99 -11.97
CA TYR A 536 -15.50 -18.63 -10.74
C TYR A 536 -14.32 -18.81 -9.78
N LYS A 537 -14.51 -18.42 -8.52
CA LYS A 537 -13.50 -18.51 -7.46
C LYS A 537 -13.98 -19.50 -6.39
N VAL A 538 -13.06 -20.31 -5.89
CA VAL A 538 -13.26 -21.21 -4.75
C VAL A 538 -12.15 -21.00 -3.74
N GLU A 539 -12.50 -20.75 -2.50
CA GLU A 539 -11.56 -20.66 -1.37
C GLU A 539 -11.84 -21.83 -0.42
N PHE A 540 -10.81 -22.62 -0.16
CA PHE A 540 -10.89 -23.79 0.70
C PHE A 540 -10.59 -23.45 2.16
N SER A 541 -11.02 -24.33 3.07
CA SER A 541 -10.80 -24.17 4.50
C SER A 541 -9.32 -24.17 4.90
N ASP A 542 -8.43 -24.71 4.08
CA ASP A 542 -7.00 -24.68 4.28
C ASP A 542 -6.32 -23.40 3.73
N ARG A 543 -7.12 -22.41 3.27
CA ARG A 543 -6.72 -21.15 2.61
C ARG A 543 -6.17 -21.29 1.20
N SER A 544 -6.17 -22.49 0.62
CA SER A 544 -5.91 -22.59 -0.81
C SER A 544 -7.05 -21.96 -1.61
N VAL A 545 -6.72 -21.38 -2.76
CA VAL A 545 -7.68 -20.70 -3.62
C VAL A 545 -7.52 -21.22 -5.04
N PHE A 546 -8.63 -21.58 -5.65
CA PHE A 546 -8.71 -21.90 -7.07
C PHE A 546 -9.62 -20.88 -7.76
N ALA A 547 -9.18 -20.35 -8.89
CA ALA A 547 -10.00 -19.51 -9.76
C ALA A 547 -9.80 -19.92 -11.21
N ALA A 548 -10.87 -19.91 -11.98
CA ALA A 548 -10.83 -20.13 -13.42
C ALA A 548 -11.80 -19.19 -14.11
N GLY A 549 -11.48 -18.79 -15.32
CA GLY A 549 -12.31 -17.85 -16.07
C GLY A 549 -12.00 -17.80 -17.55
N LEU A 550 -12.88 -17.10 -18.24
CA LEU A 550 -12.80 -16.74 -19.65
C LEU A 550 -12.69 -15.23 -19.76
N ARG A 551 -11.74 -14.76 -20.55
CA ARG A 551 -11.62 -13.35 -20.91
C ARG A 551 -11.87 -13.19 -22.41
N ASN A 552 -12.62 -12.15 -22.74
CA ASN A 552 -12.86 -11.75 -24.12
C ASN A 552 -12.38 -10.33 -24.32
N TYR A 553 -11.63 -10.09 -25.38
CA TYR A 553 -11.03 -8.82 -25.71
C TYR A 553 -11.48 -8.32 -27.08
N TYR A 554 -11.79 -7.03 -27.14
CA TYR A 554 -11.80 -6.26 -28.37
C TYR A 554 -10.80 -5.12 -28.22
N ILE A 555 -9.89 -4.98 -29.18
CA ILE A 555 -8.90 -3.90 -29.18
C ILE A 555 -8.86 -3.28 -30.59
N ARG A 556 -9.03 -1.94 -30.64
CA ARG A 556 -8.68 -1.13 -31.80
C ARG A 556 -7.40 -0.37 -31.49
N LEU A 557 -6.36 -0.58 -32.26
CA LEU A 557 -5.09 0.12 -32.05
C LEU A 557 -5.24 1.61 -32.44
N VAL A 558 -4.80 2.49 -31.57
CA VAL A 558 -4.79 3.96 -31.80
C VAL A 558 -3.46 4.46 -32.32
N GLN A 559 -2.42 3.63 -32.24
CA GLN A 559 -1.08 3.84 -32.78
C GLN A 559 -0.48 2.50 -33.18
N ASP A 560 0.57 2.54 -33.98
CA ASP A 560 1.33 1.35 -34.33
C ASP A 560 1.88 0.68 -33.07
N PHE A 561 1.82 -0.64 -33.02
CA PHE A 561 2.18 -1.40 -31.82
C PHE A 561 2.93 -2.69 -32.16
N ASP A 562 4.12 -2.86 -31.56
CA ASP A 562 4.81 -4.16 -31.54
C ASP A 562 4.37 -4.97 -30.32
N PRO A 563 3.59 -6.07 -30.50
CA PRO A 563 3.10 -6.88 -29.39
C PRO A 563 4.22 -7.69 -28.70
N THR A 564 5.40 -7.79 -29.31
CA THR A 564 6.55 -8.51 -28.76
C THR A 564 7.49 -7.59 -27.96
N HIS A 565 7.47 -6.28 -28.24
CA HIS A 565 8.42 -5.27 -27.74
C HIS A 565 9.91 -5.54 -28.06
N VAL A 566 10.18 -6.42 -29.03
CA VAL A 566 11.55 -6.79 -29.46
C VAL A 566 11.70 -6.83 -30.98
N SER A 567 10.62 -6.59 -31.71
CA SER A 567 10.56 -6.58 -33.17
C SER A 567 10.57 -5.14 -33.68
N SER A 568 11.06 -4.95 -34.92
CA SER A 568 10.85 -3.71 -35.66
C SER A 568 9.57 -3.69 -36.48
N THR A 569 8.74 -4.73 -36.34
CA THR A 569 7.49 -4.91 -37.07
C THR A 569 6.32 -4.52 -36.16
N PHE A 570 5.37 -3.75 -36.70
CA PHE A 570 4.26 -3.21 -35.94
C PHE A 570 2.92 -3.67 -36.51
N LEU A 571 1.97 -3.93 -35.61
CA LEU A 571 0.56 -4.01 -35.92
C LEU A 571 0.05 -2.59 -36.20
N PRO A 572 -0.56 -2.31 -37.38
CA PRO A 572 -0.91 -0.96 -37.78
C PRO A 572 -2.01 -0.32 -36.91
N ALA A 573 -1.89 0.99 -36.70
CA ALA A 573 -2.96 1.81 -36.13
C ALA A 573 -4.26 1.64 -36.93
N GLY A 574 -5.41 1.71 -36.25
CA GLY A 574 -6.74 1.52 -36.84
C GLY A 574 -7.22 0.08 -36.90
N ASN A 575 -6.33 -0.90 -36.89
CA ASN A 575 -6.71 -2.31 -36.93
C ASN A 575 -7.48 -2.72 -35.67
N LYS A 576 -8.42 -3.66 -35.87
CA LYS A 576 -9.33 -4.19 -34.86
C LYS A 576 -9.04 -5.67 -34.64
N TYR A 577 -8.98 -6.08 -33.38
CA TYR A 577 -8.70 -7.45 -32.98
C TYR A 577 -9.76 -7.93 -31.99
N ASN A 578 -10.33 -9.10 -32.22
CA ASN A 578 -11.20 -9.81 -31.30
C ASN A 578 -10.54 -11.14 -30.94
N TYR A 579 -10.36 -11.39 -29.66
CA TYR A 579 -9.79 -12.65 -29.20
C TYR A 579 -10.25 -12.99 -27.79
N SER A 580 -10.13 -14.26 -27.44
CA SER A 580 -10.48 -14.76 -26.11
C SER A 580 -9.38 -15.65 -25.58
N ASP A 581 -9.24 -15.69 -24.27
CA ASP A 581 -8.41 -16.64 -23.57
C ASP A 581 -9.13 -17.27 -22.38
N VAL A 582 -8.63 -18.41 -21.96
CA VAL A 582 -9.00 -19.05 -20.71
C VAL A 582 -7.83 -18.97 -19.73
N TYR A 583 -8.13 -18.85 -18.44
CA TYR A 583 -7.11 -18.90 -17.43
C TYR A 583 -7.54 -19.69 -16.21
N THR A 584 -6.56 -20.23 -15.52
CA THR A 584 -6.70 -20.83 -14.20
C THR A 584 -5.62 -20.33 -13.27
N THR A 585 -5.98 -20.07 -12.01
CA THR A 585 -5.02 -19.68 -10.97
C THR A 585 -5.23 -20.58 -9.75
N PHE A 586 -4.17 -21.15 -9.26
CA PHE A 586 -4.15 -21.89 -8.01
C PHE A 586 -3.16 -21.25 -7.04
N THR A 587 -3.67 -20.86 -5.87
CA THR A 587 -2.87 -20.40 -4.74
C THR A 587 -2.87 -21.50 -3.69
N SER A 588 -1.72 -22.00 -3.33
CA SER A 588 -1.59 -23.06 -2.34
C SER A 588 -1.72 -22.53 -0.91
N ASN A 589 -1.88 -23.43 0.04
CA ASN A 589 -1.94 -23.12 1.47
C ASN A 589 -0.64 -22.47 1.96
N ASN A 590 -0.69 -21.16 2.29
CA ASN A 590 0.45 -20.37 2.75
C ASN A 590 0.95 -20.72 4.17
N ARG A 591 0.25 -21.60 4.89
CA ARG A 591 0.67 -22.12 6.21
C ARG A 591 1.79 -23.15 6.07
N LYS A 592 1.92 -23.80 4.91
CA LYS A 592 2.96 -24.80 4.65
C LYS A 592 4.31 -24.14 4.35
N PRO A 593 5.44 -24.75 4.75
CA PRO A 593 6.77 -24.23 4.42
C PRO A 593 6.99 -24.03 2.92
N PHE A 594 6.54 -24.97 2.11
CA PHE A 594 6.48 -24.83 0.65
C PHE A 594 5.08 -24.39 0.23
N ASN A 595 4.98 -23.27 -0.43
CA ASN A 595 3.72 -22.69 -0.93
C ASN A 595 3.98 -21.86 -2.19
N GLY A 596 2.91 -21.47 -2.88
CA GLY A 596 3.06 -20.65 -4.09
C GLY A 596 1.74 -20.38 -4.79
N ILE A 597 1.86 -19.67 -5.90
CA ILE A 597 0.79 -19.32 -6.81
C ILE A 597 1.23 -19.78 -8.20
N VAL A 598 0.34 -20.41 -8.94
CA VAL A 598 0.54 -20.70 -10.35
C VAL A 598 -0.68 -20.21 -11.14
N THR A 599 -0.40 -19.45 -12.20
CA THR A 599 -1.42 -19.02 -13.17
C THR A 599 -1.05 -19.58 -14.53
N PHE A 600 -2.01 -20.20 -15.16
CA PHE A 600 -1.92 -20.66 -16.54
C PHE A 600 -2.94 -19.89 -17.37
N ALA A 601 -2.53 -19.36 -18.53
CA ALA A 601 -3.43 -18.73 -19.49
C ALA A 601 -3.10 -19.15 -20.91
N LYS A 602 -4.13 -19.34 -21.72
CA LYS A 602 -4.00 -19.77 -23.11
C LYS A 602 -5.14 -19.24 -23.97
N GLY A 603 -4.81 -18.74 -25.14
CA GLY A 603 -5.84 -18.27 -26.08
C GLY A 603 -5.31 -17.37 -27.16
N GLY A 604 -6.21 -16.57 -27.71
CA GLY A 604 -5.89 -15.56 -28.71
C GLY A 604 -5.07 -14.39 -28.15
N PHE A 605 -4.26 -13.74 -29.01
CA PHE A 605 -3.53 -12.54 -28.69
C PHE A 605 -3.34 -11.72 -29.98
N PHE A 606 -4.09 -10.62 -30.09
CA PHE A 606 -4.23 -9.84 -31.32
C PHE A 606 -4.62 -10.71 -32.52
N ASN A 607 -3.73 -10.89 -33.50
CA ASN A 607 -3.94 -11.71 -34.71
C ASN A 607 -3.34 -13.13 -34.59
N GLY A 608 -2.82 -13.49 -33.43
CA GLY A 608 -2.21 -14.81 -33.17
C GLY A 608 -2.70 -15.43 -31.88
N ASN A 609 -1.85 -16.23 -31.27
CA ASN A 609 -2.14 -16.94 -30.02
C ASN A 609 -0.99 -16.78 -29.01
N TYR A 610 -1.31 -16.97 -27.71
CA TYR A 610 -0.31 -17.04 -26.67
C TYR A 610 -0.59 -18.16 -25.67
N ASP A 611 0.48 -18.61 -25.04
CA ASP A 611 0.44 -19.43 -23.84
C ASP A 611 1.28 -18.72 -22.77
N MET A 612 0.80 -18.68 -21.55
CA MET A 612 1.50 -18.08 -20.42
C MET A 612 1.42 -18.99 -19.19
N ILE A 613 2.56 -19.14 -18.54
CA ILE A 613 2.67 -19.72 -17.19
C ILE A 613 3.33 -18.67 -16.33
N ASP A 614 2.66 -18.25 -15.25
CA ASP A 614 3.20 -17.35 -14.25
C ASP A 614 3.17 -18.03 -12.89
N THR A 615 4.34 -18.18 -12.25
CA THR A 615 4.49 -18.97 -11.05
C THR A 615 5.33 -18.20 -10.04
N LYS A 616 4.86 -18.17 -8.81
CA LYS A 616 5.64 -17.75 -7.63
C LYS A 616 5.70 -18.93 -6.65
N MET A 617 6.89 -19.41 -6.37
CA MET A 617 7.15 -20.45 -5.38
C MET A 617 7.86 -19.83 -4.18
N VAL A 618 7.52 -20.27 -2.98
CA VAL A 618 8.14 -19.83 -1.73
C VAL A 618 8.46 -21.05 -0.88
N TYR A 619 9.67 -21.11 -0.36
CA TYR A 619 10.09 -22.08 0.63
C TYR A 619 10.65 -21.36 1.86
N ARG A 620 10.06 -21.66 3.03
CA ARG A 620 10.45 -21.07 4.32
C ARG A 620 11.14 -22.07 5.21
N PHE A 621 12.36 -21.74 5.59
CA PHE A 621 13.06 -22.38 6.69
C PHE A 621 13.10 -21.40 7.87
N GLN A 622 11.99 -21.37 8.58
CA GLN A 622 11.74 -20.37 9.63
C GLN A 622 12.65 -20.54 10.84
N PRO A 623 13.13 -19.45 11.44
CA PRO A 623 12.94 -18.05 11.03
C PRO A 623 14.07 -17.48 10.16
N TYR A 624 15.01 -18.31 9.70
CA TYR A 624 16.31 -17.87 9.21
C TYR A 624 16.37 -17.63 7.70
N LEU A 625 15.60 -18.39 6.92
CA LEU A 625 15.71 -18.35 5.47
C LEU A 625 14.34 -18.38 4.80
N ASN A 626 14.15 -17.48 3.86
CA ASN A 626 13.02 -17.45 2.94
C ASN A 626 13.54 -17.42 1.50
N PHE A 627 13.34 -18.50 0.78
CA PHE A 627 13.65 -18.57 -0.64
C PHE A 627 12.36 -18.39 -1.45
N SER A 628 12.37 -17.47 -2.38
CA SER A 628 11.27 -17.31 -3.33
C SER A 628 11.79 -17.30 -4.76
N MET A 629 11.00 -17.83 -5.68
CA MET A 629 11.31 -17.90 -7.09
C MET A 629 10.08 -17.53 -7.91
N ASN A 630 10.20 -16.47 -8.70
CA ASN A 630 9.21 -16.08 -9.67
C ASN A 630 9.66 -16.59 -11.05
N VAL A 631 8.75 -17.23 -11.77
CA VAL A 631 8.99 -17.71 -13.14
C VAL A 631 7.78 -17.33 -13.99
N THR A 632 8.00 -16.51 -15.00
CA THR A 632 7.01 -16.24 -16.03
C THR A 632 7.54 -16.75 -17.37
N TYR A 633 6.81 -17.62 -18.00
CA TYR A 633 7.04 -18.08 -19.36
C TYR A 633 5.90 -17.59 -20.25
N THR A 634 6.23 -16.93 -21.34
CA THR A 634 5.24 -16.47 -22.33
C THR A 634 5.69 -16.90 -23.73
N SER A 635 4.82 -17.59 -24.43
CA SER A 635 5.01 -18.00 -25.83
C SER A 635 4.00 -17.26 -26.69
N LEU A 636 4.48 -16.42 -27.61
CA LEU A 636 3.66 -15.65 -28.55
C LEU A 636 3.83 -16.26 -29.95
N ARG A 637 2.74 -16.72 -30.54
CA ARG A 637 2.67 -17.26 -31.90
C ARG A 637 1.85 -16.32 -32.77
N LEU A 638 2.53 -15.41 -33.43
CA LEU A 638 1.95 -14.42 -34.32
C LEU A 638 2.17 -14.82 -35.79
N PRO A 639 1.25 -14.52 -36.72
CA PRO A 639 1.46 -14.77 -38.14
C PRO A 639 2.54 -13.85 -38.73
N GLN A 640 3.03 -14.18 -39.90
CA GLN A 640 3.95 -13.34 -40.67
C GLN A 640 3.41 -11.88 -40.79
N PRO A 641 4.23 -10.84 -40.69
CA PRO A 641 5.71 -10.87 -40.65
C PRO A 641 6.31 -11.07 -39.26
N PHE A 642 5.47 -11.18 -38.19
CA PHE A 642 5.92 -11.53 -36.86
C PHE A 642 6.33 -13.01 -36.83
N THR A 643 7.25 -13.34 -35.94
CA THR A 643 7.70 -14.71 -35.73
C THR A 643 7.21 -15.26 -34.39
N HIS A 644 7.50 -16.50 -34.13
CA HIS A 644 7.26 -17.11 -32.83
C HIS A 644 8.31 -16.59 -31.82
N HIS A 645 7.85 -15.91 -30.77
CA HIS A 645 8.70 -15.43 -29.68
C HIS A 645 8.39 -16.20 -28.40
N ARG A 646 9.42 -16.54 -27.65
CA ARG A 646 9.35 -17.12 -26.30
C ARG A 646 10.11 -16.23 -25.37
N PHE A 647 9.57 -15.97 -24.19
CA PHE A 647 10.20 -15.10 -23.21
C PHE A 647 10.19 -15.76 -21.85
N TRP A 648 11.32 -15.77 -21.20
CA TRP A 648 11.50 -16.17 -19.83
C TRP A 648 11.79 -14.96 -18.96
N LEU A 649 11.12 -14.89 -17.84
CA LEU A 649 11.45 -14.02 -16.71
C LEU A 649 11.64 -14.91 -15.50
N VAL A 650 12.86 -15.01 -14.98
CA VAL A 650 13.19 -15.87 -13.83
C VAL A 650 13.83 -15.03 -12.75
N GLY A 651 13.25 -15.04 -11.55
CA GLY A 651 13.66 -14.18 -10.45
C GLY A 651 13.77 -14.93 -9.12
N PRO A 652 14.89 -15.64 -8.86
CA PRO A 652 15.18 -16.16 -7.54
C PRO A 652 15.52 -15.03 -6.57
N LYS A 653 14.99 -15.14 -5.34
CA LYS A 653 15.29 -14.25 -4.22
C LYS A 653 15.54 -15.07 -2.97
N LEU A 654 16.60 -14.74 -2.27
CA LEU A 654 16.98 -15.35 -1.02
C LEU A 654 17.04 -14.28 0.07
N ASP A 655 16.19 -14.39 1.07
CA ASP A 655 16.21 -13.56 2.27
C ASP A 655 16.76 -14.39 3.43
N ILE A 656 17.90 -13.99 3.97
CA ILE A 656 18.54 -14.59 5.15
C ILE A 656 18.40 -13.62 6.32
N THR A 657 17.93 -14.12 7.44
CA THR A 657 17.75 -13.39 8.69
C THR A 657 18.66 -14.04 9.73
N PHE A 658 19.80 -13.43 10.00
CA PHE A 658 20.75 -13.97 10.99
C PHE A 658 20.25 -13.70 12.42
N THR A 659 19.73 -12.48 12.64
CA THR A 659 19.14 -12.04 13.90
C THR A 659 17.98 -11.05 13.59
N ASP A 660 17.35 -10.51 14.63
CA ASP A 660 16.38 -9.40 14.54
C ASP A 660 16.97 -8.08 14.02
N LYS A 661 18.32 -8.02 13.86
CA LYS A 661 19.08 -6.83 13.46
C LYS A 661 19.94 -7.01 12.22
N LEU A 662 20.20 -8.22 11.80
CA LEU A 662 21.18 -8.53 10.76
C LEU A 662 20.54 -9.35 9.64
N PHE A 663 20.55 -8.81 8.42
CA PHE A 663 19.82 -9.34 7.26
C PHE A 663 20.71 -9.35 6.02
N LEU A 664 20.54 -10.38 5.20
CA LEU A 664 21.09 -10.43 3.85
C LEU A 664 19.96 -10.77 2.87
N THR A 665 19.80 -9.96 1.84
CA THR A 665 18.90 -10.24 0.73
C THR A 665 19.70 -10.36 -0.55
N THR A 666 19.52 -11.45 -1.26
CA THR A 666 20.08 -11.64 -2.61
C THR A 666 18.92 -11.80 -3.57
N PHE A 667 18.89 -10.99 -4.61
CA PHE A 667 17.89 -11.03 -5.66
C PHE A 667 18.58 -11.05 -7.02
N MET A 668 18.23 -12.03 -7.82
CA MET A 668 18.68 -12.11 -9.20
C MET A 668 17.45 -12.13 -10.11
N GLN A 669 17.53 -11.51 -11.28
CA GLN A 669 16.44 -11.52 -12.24
C GLN A 669 16.97 -11.58 -13.67
N TYR A 670 16.64 -12.67 -14.35
CA TYR A 670 16.86 -12.87 -15.78
C TYR A 670 15.60 -12.45 -16.53
N ASN A 671 15.73 -11.54 -17.49
CA ASN A 671 14.65 -11.04 -18.34
C ASN A 671 15.07 -11.12 -19.80
N GLU A 672 14.59 -12.13 -20.51
CA GLU A 672 14.93 -12.36 -21.90
C GLU A 672 14.36 -11.27 -22.82
N GLN A 673 13.12 -10.81 -22.59
CA GLN A 673 12.48 -9.76 -23.39
C GLN A 673 13.29 -8.45 -23.37
N ARG A 674 13.87 -8.09 -22.23
CA ARG A 674 14.70 -6.88 -22.07
C ARG A 674 16.19 -7.10 -22.29
N ASN A 675 16.57 -8.33 -22.63
CA ASN A 675 17.97 -8.74 -22.73
C ASN A 675 18.77 -8.30 -21.50
N ASN A 676 18.26 -8.56 -20.31
CA ASN A 676 18.87 -8.08 -19.07
C ASN A 676 18.87 -9.15 -17.97
N THR A 677 20.04 -9.32 -17.33
CA THR A 677 20.16 -10.07 -16.07
C THR A 677 20.63 -9.11 -15.00
N ASN A 678 19.81 -8.94 -13.97
CA ASN A 678 20.11 -8.10 -12.81
C ASN A 678 20.46 -8.96 -11.61
N MET A 679 21.50 -8.58 -10.86
CA MET A 679 21.84 -9.15 -9.56
C MET A 679 21.93 -8.02 -8.55
N ASN A 680 21.25 -8.19 -7.41
CA ASN A 680 21.32 -7.27 -6.29
C ASN A 680 21.58 -8.05 -4.99
N ILE A 681 22.60 -7.68 -4.27
CA ILE A 681 22.95 -8.25 -2.96
C ILE A 681 22.92 -7.10 -1.97
N ARG A 682 22.07 -7.21 -0.95
CA ARG A 682 21.88 -6.20 0.07
C ARG A 682 22.13 -6.79 1.44
N PHE A 683 23.16 -6.28 2.10
CA PHE A 683 23.41 -6.49 3.52
C PHE A 683 22.84 -5.31 4.30
N GLN A 684 22.12 -5.58 5.41
CA GLN A 684 21.52 -4.60 6.29
C GLN A 684 21.84 -4.93 7.74
N TRP A 685 22.37 -3.97 8.45
CA TRP A 685 22.57 -4.04 9.89
C TRP A 685 21.82 -2.91 10.58
N ARG A 686 20.74 -3.26 11.31
CA ARG A 686 19.96 -2.35 12.14
C ARG A 686 20.59 -2.27 13.53
N TYR A 687 21.59 -1.39 13.70
CA TYR A 687 22.34 -1.29 14.95
C TYR A 687 21.59 -0.56 16.07
N LYS A 688 20.55 0.27 15.74
CA LYS A 688 19.57 0.89 16.65
C LYS A 688 18.18 0.90 15.97
N PRO A 689 17.09 1.07 16.71
CA PRO A 689 15.78 1.26 16.10
C PRO A 689 15.81 2.39 15.05
N VAL A 690 15.35 2.08 13.83
CA VAL A 690 15.30 3.01 12.68
C VAL A 690 16.66 3.59 12.25
N SER A 691 17.77 2.95 12.63
CA SER A 691 19.15 3.35 12.27
C SER A 691 19.85 2.15 11.65
N ASP A 692 20.18 2.26 10.37
CA ASP A 692 20.65 1.15 9.56
C ASP A 692 21.97 1.46 8.87
N LEU A 693 22.81 0.43 8.74
CA LEU A 693 23.91 0.37 7.78
C LEU A 693 23.49 -0.55 6.63
N PHE A 694 23.55 -0.05 5.41
CA PHE A 694 23.34 -0.82 4.20
C PHE A 694 24.64 -0.91 3.40
N ILE A 695 24.92 -2.12 2.88
CA ILE A 695 25.90 -2.37 1.83
C ILE A 695 25.15 -3.06 0.70
N VAL A 696 25.11 -2.41 -0.47
CA VAL A 696 24.35 -2.89 -1.63
C VAL A 696 25.28 -3.03 -2.82
N TYR A 697 25.34 -4.24 -3.35
CA TYR A 697 26.03 -4.53 -4.60
C TYR A 697 24.98 -4.81 -5.68
N THR A 698 25.10 -4.11 -6.80
CA THR A 698 24.24 -4.31 -7.98
C THR A 698 25.11 -4.53 -9.21
N ASP A 699 24.75 -5.53 -10.00
CA ASP A 699 25.41 -5.85 -11.26
C ASP A 699 24.34 -6.20 -12.31
N ASN A 700 24.45 -5.62 -13.50
CA ASN A 700 23.56 -5.86 -14.62
C ASN A 700 24.39 -6.40 -15.80
N TYR A 701 23.84 -7.39 -16.48
CA TYR A 701 24.44 -8.06 -17.62
C TYR A 701 23.48 -8.07 -18.80
N PHE A 702 24.03 -8.13 -20.00
CA PHE A 702 23.24 -8.56 -21.17
C PHE A 702 22.89 -10.05 -21.02
N ALA A 703 21.62 -10.42 -21.18
CA ALA A 703 21.18 -11.80 -20.98
C ALA A 703 21.74 -12.77 -22.04
N ASN A 704 22.00 -12.27 -23.25
CA ASN A 704 22.48 -13.06 -24.39
C ASN A 704 24.02 -13.22 -24.44
N THR A 705 24.79 -12.18 -24.08
CA THR A 705 26.27 -12.21 -24.15
C THR A 705 26.91 -12.40 -22.78
N HIS A 706 26.19 -12.19 -21.69
CA HIS A 706 26.68 -12.16 -20.30
C HIS A 706 27.74 -11.06 -20.05
N GLU A 707 27.87 -10.10 -20.94
CA GLU A 707 28.72 -8.93 -20.74
C GLU A 707 28.10 -7.98 -19.72
N VAL A 708 28.96 -7.35 -18.92
CA VAL A 708 28.51 -6.41 -17.88
C VAL A 708 28.00 -5.12 -18.54
N ARG A 709 26.78 -4.73 -18.23
CA ARG A 709 26.18 -3.45 -18.64
C ARG A 709 26.56 -2.33 -17.67
N ASN A 710 26.31 -2.55 -16.40
CA ASN A 710 26.66 -1.58 -15.35
C ASN A 710 26.84 -2.28 -14.01
N ARG A 711 27.64 -1.68 -13.15
CA ARG A 711 27.97 -2.18 -11.81
C ARG A 711 27.96 -1.05 -10.80
N ALA A 712 27.43 -1.31 -9.61
CA ALA A 712 27.44 -0.37 -8.50
C ALA A 712 27.70 -1.07 -7.18
N LEU A 713 28.42 -0.39 -6.31
CA LEU A 713 28.55 -0.72 -4.89
C LEU A 713 28.19 0.51 -4.08
N VAL A 714 27.25 0.37 -3.17
CA VAL A 714 26.71 1.45 -2.34
C VAL A 714 26.86 1.10 -0.88
N LEU A 715 27.41 2.02 -0.11
CA LEU A 715 27.42 2.00 1.34
C LEU A 715 26.60 3.18 1.84
N LYS A 716 25.62 2.92 2.68
CA LYS A 716 24.74 3.94 3.27
C LYS A 716 24.65 3.73 4.77
N LEU A 717 24.89 4.77 5.53
CA LEU A 717 24.73 4.81 6.99
C LEU A 717 23.68 5.85 7.35
N THR A 718 22.66 5.45 8.07
CA THR A 718 21.61 6.33 8.58
C THR A 718 21.58 6.28 10.10
N TYR A 719 21.46 7.42 10.75
CA TYR A 719 21.34 7.51 12.20
C TYR A 719 20.12 8.36 12.58
N TRP A 720 19.23 7.81 13.40
CA TRP A 720 18.06 8.54 13.90
C TRP A 720 18.31 9.00 15.33
N TRP A 721 18.50 10.31 15.46
CA TRP A 721 18.65 10.98 16.75
C TRP A 721 17.35 11.71 17.12
N ASN A 722 16.87 11.56 18.40
CA ASN A 722 15.75 12.29 19.00
C ASN A 722 15.75 12.21 20.52
#